data_704be32519af9e36380cb714d0960a75
#
_entry.id   704be32519af9e36380cb714d0960a75
#
_cell.length_a   1.000
_cell.length_b   1.000
_cell.length_c   1.000
_cell.angle_alpha   90.00
_cell.angle_beta   90.00
_cell.angle_gamma   90.00
#
_symmetry.space_group_name_H-M   'P 1'
#
loop_
_entity.id
_entity.type
_entity.pdbx_description
1 polymer ?
#
loop_
_entity_poly.entity_id
_entity_poly.type
_entity_poly.pdbx_seq_one_letter_code
_entity_poly.pdbx_strand_id
1 'polypeptide(L)'
;MEHPDPHTAAQSAAVENLLRCWTRETNLPSPDNGTLRIPLLASGTALLVPVHYWSPTGCHRFGPPRFADAPEASPPADAVTVAALLTRETSPVAGRTDLPARATESSPGALQRAASDADRRTIAGSGNRTASDTDRHTILGAGDRTTLDPTDRTTPDAASRTDLVSRVADSVRLTTSFIKDRRQHPSDAPDLFLAAEQALLLGHPVHPTPKSREGLSEREARCYSPELRGSFPLHWLAVAPSVLATDSAWTERGRPVPAPQLTARLAEAELPLPDGHAALALHPWQLREVQRRPETAALLDAGLLRDLGEHGTQWHPTSSVRTVYRSDAPAMLKLSLGLRITNSRRENLRKELHRGVEVHRLLRSGLAKQWQAAHPGFDIVRDPAWLAVDTLDGNPVPGLDVMIRHNPFSPSDDVSCVAALVSLRPYPPSDTVAGCSESGGAPSRWPCAKSRLAEVVTRLADRTGRPLGAVAAEWFLRYLEQVVRPVLWLDAEAGIALEAHQQNTLLLLDADGWPTGGRYRDNQGYYFRESRRAELEARLPGVGRHSDTFVSDEVADERFTYYLAINNVLGLIGAFGSQRLVDEQLLLAAFRRFLGEVAVGPARLRSSLPTHLLDSPVLRCKANLLTRLHGLDELIGPIDTQSVYVTIANPLRF
;
A
#
# COMPACT_ATOMS: atom_id res chain seq x y z
N MET A 1 18.48 -12.27 -5.28
CA MET A 1 19.30 -11.08 -5.58
C MET A 1 20.78 -11.42 -5.68
N GLU A 2 21.22 -12.41 -4.96
CA GLU A 2 22.63 -12.82 -4.84
C GLU A 2 23.07 -13.76 -5.97
N HIS A 3 22.16 -14.48 -6.63
CA HIS A 3 22.49 -15.38 -7.73
C HIS A 3 22.91 -14.59 -8.98
N PRO A 4 24.00 -14.98 -9.69
CA PRO A 4 24.51 -14.24 -10.86
C PRO A 4 23.53 -14.23 -12.03
N ASP A 5 22.78 -15.30 -12.25
CA ASP A 5 21.72 -15.31 -13.26
C ASP A 5 20.50 -14.52 -12.77
N PRO A 6 20.06 -13.48 -13.52
CA PRO A 6 18.92 -12.64 -13.14
C PRO A 6 17.59 -13.40 -13.01
N HIS A 7 17.39 -14.44 -13.84
CA HIS A 7 16.18 -15.25 -13.79
C HIS A 7 16.10 -16.06 -12.49
N THR A 8 17.17 -16.74 -12.13
CA THR A 8 17.27 -17.50 -10.87
C THR A 8 17.12 -16.58 -9.66
N ALA A 9 17.69 -15.36 -9.70
CA ALA A 9 17.50 -14.37 -8.64
C ALA A 9 16.02 -13.93 -8.51
N ALA A 10 15.33 -13.70 -9.63
CA ALA A 10 13.92 -13.36 -9.68
C ALA A 10 13.03 -14.51 -9.18
N GLN A 11 13.32 -15.75 -9.58
CA GLN A 11 12.64 -16.95 -9.10
C GLN A 11 12.75 -17.08 -7.58
N SER A 12 13.97 -16.95 -7.04
CA SER A 12 14.20 -17.03 -5.59
C SER A 12 13.41 -15.97 -4.82
N ALA A 13 13.38 -14.73 -5.31
CA ALA A 13 12.60 -13.64 -4.69
C ALA A 13 11.09 -13.92 -4.72
N ALA A 14 10.56 -14.43 -5.83
CA ALA A 14 9.14 -14.77 -5.96
C ALA A 14 8.74 -15.94 -5.03
N VAL A 15 9.59 -16.97 -4.94
CA VAL A 15 9.41 -18.09 -3.99
C VAL A 15 9.41 -17.56 -2.55
N GLU A 16 10.39 -16.74 -2.15
CA GLU A 16 10.40 -16.15 -0.80
C GLU A 16 9.11 -15.37 -0.49
N ASN A 17 8.62 -14.58 -1.43
CA ASN A 17 7.38 -13.82 -1.24
C ASN A 17 6.15 -14.72 -1.06
N LEU A 18 6.01 -15.76 -1.89
CA LEU A 18 4.93 -16.75 -1.76
C LEU A 18 4.98 -17.46 -0.39
N LEU A 19 6.17 -17.90 0.02
CA LEU A 19 6.37 -18.61 1.28
C LEU A 19 6.16 -17.70 2.49
N ARG A 20 6.57 -16.42 2.45
CA ARG A 20 6.28 -15.43 3.51
C ARG A 20 4.77 -15.19 3.65
N CYS A 21 4.06 -15.04 2.53
CA CYS A 21 2.60 -14.94 2.55
C CYS A 21 1.99 -16.18 3.18
N TRP A 22 2.33 -17.36 2.67
CA TRP A 22 1.78 -18.63 3.15
C TRP A 22 2.05 -18.85 4.63
N THR A 23 3.30 -18.70 5.08
CA THR A 23 3.71 -18.87 6.48
C THR A 23 2.92 -17.94 7.40
N ARG A 24 2.78 -16.66 7.04
CA ARG A 24 2.04 -15.67 7.81
C ARG A 24 0.54 -15.94 7.81
N GLU A 25 -0.03 -16.24 6.66
CA GLU A 25 -1.49 -16.36 6.48
C GLU A 25 -2.05 -17.68 7.00
N THR A 26 -1.19 -18.70 7.17
CA THR A 26 -1.53 -20.01 7.76
C THR A 26 -0.94 -20.22 9.16
N ASN A 27 -0.27 -19.22 9.73
CA ASN A 27 0.34 -19.28 11.08
C ASN A 27 1.27 -20.49 11.27
N LEU A 28 2.15 -20.77 10.30
CA LEU A 28 3.11 -21.86 10.45
C LEU A 28 4.15 -21.52 11.53
N PRO A 29 4.45 -22.47 12.44
CA PRO A 29 5.44 -22.27 13.50
C PRO A 29 6.87 -22.28 12.97
N SER A 30 7.81 -21.75 13.78
CA SER A 30 9.24 -21.86 13.53
C SER A 30 9.67 -23.34 13.49
N PRO A 31 10.46 -23.75 12.50
CA PRO A 31 10.97 -25.13 12.47
C PRO A 31 12.12 -25.34 13.47
N ASP A 32 12.14 -26.48 14.14
CA ASP A 32 13.16 -26.83 15.14
C ASP A 32 14.53 -27.18 14.53
N ASN A 33 14.55 -27.63 13.27
CA ASN A 33 15.72 -28.19 12.60
C ASN A 33 16.22 -27.37 11.39
N GLY A 34 15.85 -26.09 11.29
CA GLY A 34 16.25 -25.22 10.19
C GLY A 34 15.59 -25.54 8.84
N THR A 35 14.65 -26.48 8.79
CA THR A 35 13.89 -26.83 7.58
C THR A 35 12.40 -26.78 7.85
N LEU A 36 11.71 -25.83 7.20
CA LEU A 36 10.26 -25.73 7.27
C LEU A 36 9.61 -26.79 6.37
N ARG A 37 8.76 -27.63 6.96
CA ARG A 37 7.94 -28.59 6.23
C ARG A 37 6.54 -28.00 5.99
N ILE A 38 6.19 -27.79 4.73
CA ILE A 38 4.85 -27.31 4.33
C ILE A 38 4.08 -28.51 3.76
N PRO A 39 3.09 -29.05 4.51
CA PRO A 39 2.27 -30.14 4.02
C PRO A 39 1.38 -29.65 2.87
N LEU A 40 1.33 -30.42 1.79
CA LEU A 40 0.50 -30.20 0.61
C LEU A 40 -0.52 -31.35 0.52
N LEU A 41 -1.57 -31.24 1.34
CA LEU A 41 -2.56 -32.30 1.54
C LEU A 41 -3.37 -32.62 0.27
N ALA A 42 -3.74 -31.58 -0.49
CA ALA A 42 -4.45 -31.74 -1.75
C ALA A 42 -3.56 -32.35 -2.87
N SER A 43 -2.25 -32.27 -2.71
CA SER A 43 -1.27 -32.80 -3.66
C SER A 43 -0.62 -34.10 -3.19
N GLY A 44 -0.90 -34.55 -1.94
CA GLY A 44 -0.40 -35.79 -1.36
C GLY A 44 1.10 -35.80 -1.06
N THR A 45 1.75 -34.63 -0.91
CA THR A 45 3.19 -34.49 -0.67
C THR A 45 3.47 -33.33 0.31
N ALA A 46 4.74 -32.91 0.44
CA ALA A 46 5.11 -31.72 1.19
C ALA A 46 6.28 -30.98 0.51
N LEU A 47 6.41 -29.70 0.77
CA LEU A 47 7.62 -28.95 0.47
C LEU A 47 8.54 -28.92 1.69
N LEU A 48 9.81 -29.16 1.47
CA LEU A 48 10.90 -28.96 2.42
C LEU A 48 11.63 -27.67 2.03
N VAL A 49 11.63 -26.69 2.93
CA VAL A 49 12.14 -25.34 2.68
C VAL A 49 13.27 -25.06 3.68
N PRO A 50 14.52 -24.92 3.24
CA PRO A 50 15.60 -24.47 4.11
C PRO A 50 15.31 -23.06 4.65
N VAL A 51 15.50 -22.85 5.96
CA VAL A 51 15.28 -21.55 6.61
C VAL A 51 16.63 -20.96 6.98
N HIS A 52 17.00 -19.88 6.29
CA HIS A 52 18.26 -19.15 6.54
C HIS A 52 18.11 -18.12 7.65
N TYR A 53 16.90 -17.59 7.82
CA TYR A 53 16.55 -16.65 8.88
C TYR A 53 15.05 -16.73 9.18
N TRP A 54 14.72 -16.96 10.44
CA TRP A 54 13.35 -16.90 10.92
C TRP A 54 13.11 -15.58 11.64
N SER A 55 12.26 -14.74 11.07
CA SER A 55 11.96 -13.40 11.56
C SER A 55 10.70 -13.39 12.41
N PRO A 56 10.72 -12.91 13.64
CA PRO A 56 9.51 -12.73 14.46
C PRO A 56 8.52 -11.74 13.83
N THR A 57 8.98 -10.85 12.98
CA THR A 57 8.10 -9.90 12.26
C THR A 57 7.65 -10.40 10.89
N GLY A 58 8.07 -11.62 10.47
CA GLY A 58 7.66 -12.28 9.24
C GLY A 58 8.50 -11.95 8.00
N CYS A 59 9.66 -11.31 8.15
CA CYS A 59 10.63 -11.09 7.08
C CYS A 59 11.61 -12.27 6.96
N HIS A 60 11.07 -13.49 6.94
CA HIS A 60 11.86 -14.72 6.84
C HIS A 60 12.76 -14.74 5.60
N ARG A 61 13.89 -15.47 5.67
CA ARG A 61 14.75 -15.79 4.52
C ARG A 61 14.72 -17.30 4.28
N PHE A 62 14.32 -17.68 3.10
CA PHE A 62 14.15 -19.06 2.70
C PHE A 62 15.13 -19.47 1.60
N GLY A 63 15.59 -20.73 1.67
CA GLY A 63 16.28 -21.39 0.58
C GLY A 63 15.30 -21.96 -0.45
N PRO A 64 15.81 -22.52 -1.55
CA PRO A 64 14.99 -23.11 -2.60
C PRO A 64 14.23 -24.35 -2.10
N PRO A 65 12.88 -24.38 -2.24
CA PRO A 65 12.04 -25.48 -1.76
C PRO A 65 12.23 -26.76 -2.60
N ARG A 66 12.13 -27.91 -1.96
CA ARG A 66 12.17 -29.23 -2.61
C ARG A 66 10.96 -30.06 -2.19
N PHE A 67 10.53 -30.98 -3.03
CA PHE A 67 9.51 -31.95 -2.66
C PHE A 67 10.08 -32.97 -1.66
N ALA A 68 9.30 -33.33 -0.64
CA ALA A 68 9.74 -34.25 0.42
C ALA A 68 10.08 -35.65 -0.12
N ASP A 69 9.37 -36.10 -1.15
CA ASP A 69 9.48 -37.43 -1.71
C ASP A 69 10.31 -37.48 -3.00
N ALA A 70 10.95 -36.34 -3.36
CA ALA A 70 11.77 -36.26 -4.55
C ALA A 70 13.21 -36.75 -4.29
N PRO A 71 13.85 -37.40 -5.27
CA PRO A 71 15.28 -37.71 -5.18
C PRO A 71 16.13 -36.47 -4.84
N GLU A 72 17.20 -36.65 -4.09
CA GLU A 72 18.09 -35.54 -3.64
C GLU A 72 18.64 -34.69 -4.80
N ALA A 73 18.89 -35.31 -5.96
CA ALA A 73 19.35 -34.65 -7.17
C ALA A 73 18.28 -33.89 -7.95
N SER A 74 17.00 -33.94 -7.51
CA SER A 74 15.90 -33.22 -8.19
C SER A 74 16.10 -31.72 -8.10
N PRO A 75 15.73 -30.95 -9.14
CA PRO A 75 15.78 -29.49 -9.07
C PRO A 75 14.76 -28.97 -8.03
N PRO A 76 15.04 -27.80 -7.43
CA PRO A 76 14.08 -27.17 -6.55
C PRO A 76 12.81 -26.75 -7.30
N ALA A 77 11.70 -26.66 -6.58
CA ALA A 77 10.44 -26.14 -7.14
C ALA A 77 10.56 -24.66 -7.45
N ASP A 78 10.16 -24.27 -8.66
CA ASP A 78 10.13 -22.88 -9.10
C ASP A 78 8.89 -22.12 -8.54
N ALA A 79 8.86 -20.80 -8.72
CA ALA A 79 7.79 -19.95 -8.19
C ALA A 79 6.41 -20.29 -8.78
N VAL A 80 6.35 -20.67 -10.05
CA VAL A 80 5.09 -21.04 -10.73
C VAL A 80 4.54 -22.34 -10.17
N THR A 81 5.42 -23.32 -9.98
CA THR A 81 5.09 -24.62 -9.35
C THR A 81 4.62 -24.41 -7.91
N VAL A 82 5.34 -23.60 -7.11
CA VAL A 82 4.93 -23.28 -5.72
C VAL A 82 3.57 -22.60 -5.71
N ALA A 83 3.33 -21.61 -6.57
CA ALA A 83 2.04 -20.93 -6.66
C ALA A 83 0.90 -21.88 -7.01
N ALA A 84 1.11 -22.78 -7.98
CA ALA A 84 0.11 -23.78 -8.36
C ALA A 84 -0.23 -24.75 -7.22
N LEU A 85 0.79 -25.18 -6.47
CA LEU A 85 0.61 -26.07 -5.31
C LEU A 85 -0.18 -25.37 -4.19
N LEU A 86 0.24 -24.16 -3.79
CA LEU A 86 -0.45 -23.39 -2.75
C LEU A 86 -1.91 -23.09 -3.13
N THR A 87 -2.17 -22.84 -4.40
CA THR A 87 -3.52 -22.64 -4.92
C THR A 87 -4.39 -23.91 -4.75
N ARG A 88 -3.83 -25.10 -4.94
CA ARG A 88 -4.56 -26.36 -4.73
C ARG A 88 -4.90 -26.60 -3.26
N GLU A 89 -4.03 -26.21 -2.33
CA GLU A 89 -4.25 -26.38 -0.88
C GLU A 89 -5.41 -25.55 -0.34
N THR A 90 -5.73 -24.43 -0.98
CA THR A 90 -6.87 -23.58 -0.60
C THR A 90 -8.20 -24.01 -1.23
N SER A 91 -8.20 -25.06 -2.07
CA SER A 91 -9.41 -25.58 -2.69
C SER A 91 -10.14 -26.50 -1.73
N PRO A 92 -11.48 -26.39 -1.58
CA PRO A 92 -12.24 -27.37 -0.85
C PRO A 92 -12.13 -28.70 -1.62
N VAL A 93 -11.52 -29.69 -0.98
CA VAL A 93 -11.57 -31.06 -1.47
C VAL A 93 -12.99 -31.52 -1.26
N ALA A 94 -13.72 -31.81 -2.35
CA ALA A 94 -15.03 -32.41 -2.28
C ALA A 94 -14.93 -33.73 -1.46
N GLY A 95 -15.42 -33.71 -0.21
CA GLY A 95 -15.46 -34.89 0.66
C GLY A 95 -14.71 -34.80 2.00
N ARG A 96 -14.15 -33.63 2.42
CA ARG A 96 -13.54 -33.50 3.73
C ARG A 96 -14.17 -32.35 4.53
N THR A 97 -15.11 -32.73 5.38
CA THR A 97 -15.58 -31.97 6.54
C THR A 97 -14.63 -32.21 7.70
N ASP A 98 -13.40 -31.65 7.73
CA ASP A 98 -12.60 -31.60 8.98
C ASP A 98 -11.28 -30.90 8.68
N LEU A 99 -11.31 -29.56 8.66
CA LEU A 99 -10.20 -28.77 9.17
C LEU A 99 -10.53 -28.48 10.62
N PRO A 100 -9.66 -28.77 11.59
CA PRO A 100 -9.96 -28.47 12.98
C PRO A 100 -10.09 -26.97 13.15
N ALA A 101 -11.32 -26.51 13.32
CA ALA A 101 -11.62 -25.24 13.95
C ALA A 101 -11.19 -25.38 15.41
N ARG A 102 -9.91 -25.11 15.69
CA ARG A 102 -9.44 -24.97 17.06
C ARG A 102 -9.69 -23.55 17.54
N ALA A 103 -10.67 -23.54 18.44
CA ALA A 103 -10.82 -22.65 19.58
C ALA A 103 -11.10 -21.18 19.33
N THR A 104 -12.37 -20.85 19.38
CA THR A 104 -12.83 -19.71 20.14
C THR A 104 -14.15 -20.08 20.82
N GLU A 105 -14.07 -20.89 21.86
CA GLU A 105 -15.06 -20.87 22.93
C GLU A 105 -14.38 -20.31 24.17
N SER A 106 -14.69 -19.11 24.49
CA SER A 106 -14.76 -18.60 25.84
C SER A 106 -15.82 -17.51 25.89
N SER A 107 -17.04 -18.01 26.09
CA SER A 107 -18.14 -17.20 26.61
C SER A 107 -17.80 -16.72 28.00
N PRO A 108 -17.99 -15.45 28.34
CA PRO A 108 -18.00 -15.03 29.74
C PRO A 108 -19.30 -15.51 30.37
N GLY A 109 -19.17 -16.37 31.36
CA GLY A 109 -20.24 -16.90 32.15
C GLY A 109 -21.12 -15.83 32.80
N ALA A 110 -22.40 -16.16 32.80
CA ALA A 110 -23.46 -15.51 33.52
C ALA A 110 -23.13 -15.31 35.00
N LEU A 111 -23.17 -14.08 35.47
CA LEU A 111 -23.45 -13.74 36.84
C LEU A 111 -24.88 -13.23 36.94
N GLN A 112 -25.78 -14.19 37.14
CA GLN A 112 -27.12 -13.96 37.63
C GLN A 112 -27.07 -13.85 39.16
N ARG A 113 -27.52 -12.74 39.74
CA ARG A 113 -28.18 -12.64 41.07
C ARG A 113 -28.96 -11.35 41.13
N ALA A 114 -30.26 -11.49 41.00
CA ALA A 114 -31.30 -11.32 42.03
C ALA A 114 -31.45 -9.93 42.67
N ALA A 115 -32.54 -9.27 42.34
CA ALA A 115 -33.48 -8.61 43.30
C ALA A 115 -34.66 -8.07 42.48
N SER A 116 -35.73 -8.72 42.56
CA SER A 116 -37.01 -8.52 43.25
C SER A 116 -37.88 -7.34 42.77
N ASP A 117 -39.03 -7.76 42.24
CA ASP A 117 -40.41 -7.28 42.34
C ASP A 117 -40.72 -5.81 42.70
N ALA A 118 -41.52 -5.24 41.89
CA ALA A 118 -42.78 -4.49 42.13
C ALA A 118 -42.91 -3.40 41.03
N ASP A 119 -43.89 -3.17 40.29
CA ASP A 119 -45.31 -3.18 40.49
C ASP A 119 -46.02 -2.91 39.13
N ARG A 120 -47.12 -3.57 38.92
CA ARG A 120 -48.06 -3.36 37.82
C ARG A 120 -48.77 -2.01 37.96
N ARG A 121 -49.02 -1.34 36.85
CA ARG A 121 -50.41 -0.85 36.59
C ARG A 121 -50.59 -0.36 35.16
N THR A 122 -51.57 -0.95 34.56
CA THR A 122 -52.37 -0.65 33.37
C THR A 122 -52.93 0.78 33.37
N ILE A 123 -53.03 1.43 32.18
CA ILE A 123 -54.27 2.08 31.76
C ILE A 123 -54.29 2.19 30.23
N ALA A 124 -55.43 1.80 29.68
CA ALA A 124 -55.86 1.90 28.28
C ALA A 124 -56.59 3.22 27.97
N GLY A 125 -56.70 3.53 26.70
CA GLY A 125 -57.64 4.57 26.18
C GLY A 125 -57.09 5.16 24.87
N SER A 126 -57.47 4.72 23.71
CA SER A 126 -58.64 4.86 22.83
C SER A 126 -58.78 6.26 22.21
N GLY A 127 -58.94 6.26 20.88
CA GLY A 127 -59.66 7.30 20.13
C GLY A 127 -58.86 7.91 18.98
N ASN A 128 -59.02 7.56 17.80
CA ASN A 128 -59.99 7.60 16.70
C ASN A 128 -59.80 8.81 15.75
N ARG A 129 -59.55 8.46 14.46
CA ARG A 129 -59.96 9.08 13.18
C ARG A 129 -59.61 10.57 12.90
N THR A 130 -59.03 10.83 11.72
CA THR A 130 -59.75 10.90 10.42
C THR A 130 -58.77 11.08 9.26
N ALA A 131 -59.19 10.57 8.12
CA ALA A 131 -58.50 10.58 6.82
C ALA A 131 -58.66 11.91 6.06
N SER A 132 -57.74 12.22 5.16
CA SER A 132 -57.98 12.74 3.79
C SER A 132 -56.68 12.64 2.99
N ASP A 133 -56.60 11.92 2.08
CA ASP A 133 -56.66 11.72 0.62
C ASP A 133 -55.75 12.66 -0.21
N THR A 134 -55.16 12.01 -1.24
CA THR A 134 -54.50 12.51 -2.46
C THR A 134 -53.07 13.06 -2.34
N ASP A 135 -52.04 12.33 -2.80
CA ASP A 135 -51.61 12.28 -4.21
C ASP A 135 -50.59 11.16 -4.51
N ARG A 136 -50.84 10.52 -5.65
CA ARG A 136 -50.04 9.45 -6.21
C ARG A 136 -48.75 10.02 -6.82
N HIS A 137 -47.59 9.54 -6.38
CA HIS A 137 -46.45 9.41 -7.25
C HIS A 137 -45.81 8.02 -7.09
N THR A 138 -45.84 7.32 -8.17
CA THR A 138 -45.31 6.00 -8.43
C THR A 138 -43.80 5.95 -8.13
N ILE A 139 -43.39 5.20 -7.12
CA ILE A 139 -42.00 4.80 -6.93
C ILE A 139 -41.88 3.35 -7.37
N LEU A 140 -41.13 3.15 -8.45
CA LEU A 140 -40.71 1.84 -8.96
C LEU A 140 -39.63 1.23 -8.04
N GLY A 141 -39.93 0.02 -7.59
CA GLY A 141 -39.01 -1.08 -7.39
C GLY A 141 -37.89 -0.94 -6.38
N ALA A 142 -38.19 -1.14 -5.09
CA ALA A 142 -37.18 -1.61 -4.14
C ALA A 142 -36.84 -3.07 -4.43
N GLY A 143 -35.65 -3.28 -5.01
CA GLY A 143 -35.06 -4.60 -5.16
C GLY A 143 -34.72 -5.21 -3.81
N ASP A 144 -35.08 -6.45 -3.70
CA ASP A 144 -34.97 -7.40 -2.63
C ASP A 144 -33.59 -7.33 -1.91
N ARG A 145 -33.59 -7.00 -0.63
CA ARG A 145 -32.43 -7.16 0.24
C ARG A 145 -32.31 -8.63 0.61
N THR A 146 -31.63 -9.40 -0.22
CA THR A 146 -31.09 -10.68 0.22
C THR A 146 -29.98 -10.40 1.23
N THR A 147 -30.26 -10.66 2.48
CA THR A 147 -29.28 -10.80 3.56
C THR A 147 -28.37 -11.98 3.17
N LEU A 148 -27.14 -11.69 2.73
CA LEU A 148 -26.13 -12.71 2.52
C LEU A 148 -25.76 -13.30 3.88
N ASP A 149 -26.03 -14.60 4.00
CA ASP A 149 -25.62 -15.43 5.13
C ASP A 149 -24.09 -15.37 5.29
N PRO A 150 -23.53 -15.06 6.49
CA PRO A 150 -22.09 -15.02 6.71
C PRO A 150 -21.37 -16.34 6.48
N THR A 151 -22.10 -17.43 6.23
CA THR A 151 -21.56 -18.77 5.99
C THR A 151 -21.36 -19.12 4.52
N ASP A 152 -21.79 -18.28 3.57
CA ASP A 152 -21.54 -18.52 2.15
C ASP A 152 -20.10 -18.05 1.77
N ARG A 153 -19.12 -18.86 2.21
CA ARG A 153 -17.73 -18.77 1.75
C ARG A 153 -17.70 -19.25 0.31
N THR A 154 -17.82 -18.32 -0.63
CA THR A 154 -17.61 -18.58 -2.05
C THR A 154 -16.27 -19.29 -2.24
N THR A 155 -16.31 -20.51 -2.73
CA THR A 155 -15.13 -21.29 -3.13
C THR A 155 -14.37 -20.50 -4.20
N PRO A 156 -13.01 -20.43 -4.14
CA PRO A 156 -12.23 -19.74 -5.17
C PRO A 156 -12.56 -20.28 -6.56
N ASP A 157 -12.94 -19.38 -7.46
CA ASP A 157 -13.25 -19.74 -8.85
C ASP A 157 -12.00 -20.25 -9.58
N ALA A 158 -12.15 -21.19 -10.51
CA ALA A 158 -11.07 -21.73 -11.34
C ALA A 158 -10.32 -20.63 -12.10
N ALA A 159 -11.01 -19.56 -12.51
CA ALA A 159 -10.42 -18.38 -13.14
C ALA A 159 -9.44 -17.64 -12.23
N SER A 160 -9.78 -17.45 -10.95
CA SER A 160 -8.90 -16.79 -9.97
C SER A 160 -7.62 -17.57 -9.69
N ARG A 161 -7.68 -18.90 -9.78
CA ARG A 161 -6.53 -19.79 -9.58
C ARG A 161 -5.53 -19.72 -10.73
N THR A 162 -6.03 -19.76 -11.96
CA THR A 162 -5.20 -19.60 -13.17
C THR A 162 -4.57 -18.22 -13.19
N ASP A 163 -5.29 -17.19 -12.71
CA ASP A 163 -4.80 -15.83 -12.63
C ASP A 163 -3.61 -15.67 -11.65
N LEU A 164 -3.59 -16.31 -10.48
CA LEU A 164 -2.43 -16.25 -9.58
C LEU A 164 -1.15 -16.81 -10.24
N VAL A 165 -1.25 -17.97 -10.88
CA VAL A 165 -0.10 -18.64 -11.54
C VAL A 165 0.45 -17.77 -12.67
N SER A 166 -0.43 -17.25 -13.53
CA SER A 166 -0.09 -16.33 -14.63
C SER A 166 0.64 -15.08 -14.11
N ARG A 167 0.12 -14.48 -13.03
CA ARG A 167 0.71 -13.27 -12.44
C ARG A 167 2.03 -13.52 -11.73
N VAL A 168 2.23 -14.70 -11.14
CA VAL A 168 3.53 -15.08 -10.60
C VAL A 168 4.55 -15.19 -11.74
N ALA A 169 4.19 -15.83 -12.85
CA ALA A 169 5.05 -15.92 -14.02
C ALA A 169 5.41 -14.53 -14.59
N ASP A 170 4.41 -13.64 -14.72
CA ASP A 170 4.61 -12.26 -15.19
C ASP A 170 5.49 -11.46 -14.21
N SER A 171 5.26 -11.60 -12.90
CA SER A 171 6.08 -10.96 -11.87
C SER A 171 7.55 -11.41 -11.94
N VAL A 172 7.81 -12.72 -12.14
CA VAL A 172 9.16 -13.25 -12.33
C VAL A 172 9.81 -12.70 -13.60
N ARG A 173 9.08 -12.70 -14.71
CA ARG A 173 9.55 -12.16 -16.01
C ARG A 173 9.99 -10.70 -15.89
N LEU A 174 9.15 -9.85 -15.31
CA LEU A 174 9.44 -8.43 -15.12
C LEU A 174 10.59 -8.22 -14.14
N THR A 175 10.60 -8.93 -13.00
CA THR A 175 11.69 -8.85 -12.02
C THR A 175 13.02 -9.27 -12.62
N THR A 176 13.04 -10.30 -13.49
CA THR A 176 14.23 -10.71 -14.25
C THR A 176 14.78 -9.55 -15.09
N SER A 177 13.88 -8.87 -15.82
CA SER A 177 14.27 -7.72 -16.66
C SER A 177 14.79 -6.56 -15.81
N PHE A 178 14.19 -6.27 -14.66
CA PHE A 178 14.62 -5.22 -13.74
C PHE A 178 16.00 -5.49 -13.14
N ILE A 179 16.25 -6.73 -12.70
CA ILE A 179 17.57 -7.14 -12.16
C ILE A 179 18.63 -7.07 -13.25
N LYS A 180 18.34 -7.55 -14.46
CA LYS A 180 19.25 -7.52 -15.60
C LYS A 180 19.66 -6.08 -15.95
N ASP A 181 18.66 -5.19 -16.10
CA ASP A 181 18.90 -3.79 -16.43
C ASP A 181 19.72 -3.10 -15.33
N ARG A 182 19.33 -3.27 -14.05
CA ARG A 182 20.03 -2.62 -12.95
C ARG A 182 21.48 -3.08 -12.80
N ARG A 183 21.81 -4.33 -13.11
CA ARG A 183 23.18 -4.84 -13.15
C ARG A 183 24.00 -4.27 -14.31
N GLN A 184 23.36 -4.05 -15.45
CA GLN A 184 24.00 -3.43 -16.61
C GLN A 184 24.20 -1.91 -16.42
N HIS A 185 23.28 -1.27 -15.68
CA HIS A 185 23.29 0.17 -15.43
C HIS A 185 23.15 0.44 -13.92
N PRO A 186 24.21 0.23 -13.12
CA PRO A 186 24.12 0.31 -11.66
C PRO A 186 23.96 1.71 -11.10
N SER A 187 24.39 2.76 -11.83
CA SER A 187 24.34 4.15 -11.37
C SER A 187 22.92 4.64 -11.15
N ASP A 188 22.66 5.26 -10.01
CA ASP A 188 21.40 5.93 -9.74
C ASP A 188 21.28 7.28 -10.47
N ALA A 189 20.05 7.80 -10.62
CA ALA A 189 19.82 9.14 -11.11
C ALA A 189 20.41 10.19 -10.13
N PRO A 190 20.86 11.37 -10.61
CA PRO A 190 21.36 12.43 -9.74
C PRO A 190 20.25 13.02 -8.83
N ASP A 191 19.00 12.94 -9.24
CA ASP A 191 17.85 13.29 -8.43
C ASP A 191 17.59 12.16 -7.42
N LEU A 192 17.81 12.44 -6.13
CA LEU A 192 17.75 11.44 -5.07
C LEU A 192 16.33 10.92 -4.81
N PHE A 193 15.31 11.78 -4.96
CA PHE A 193 13.92 11.35 -4.87
C PHE A 193 13.57 10.38 -6.01
N LEU A 194 13.92 10.72 -7.23
CA LEU A 194 13.67 9.85 -8.39
C LEU A 194 14.43 8.53 -8.28
N ALA A 195 15.69 8.57 -7.86
CA ALA A 195 16.50 7.37 -7.64
C ALA A 195 15.84 6.42 -6.62
N ALA A 196 15.27 6.96 -5.55
CA ALA A 196 14.52 6.16 -4.57
C ALA A 196 13.24 5.55 -5.16
N GLU A 197 12.47 6.33 -5.94
CA GLU A 197 11.25 5.83 -6.59
C GLU A 197 11.54 4.71 -7.60
N GLN A 198 12.72 4.69 -8.20
CA GLN A 198 13.19 3.69 -9.16
C GLN A 198 13.87 2.46 -8.52
N ALA A 199 14.04 2.44 -7.20
CA ALA A 199 14.82 1.41 -6.49
C ALA A 199 14.01 0.16 -6.08
N LEU A 200 12.67 0.16 -6.19
CA LEU A 200 11.81 -0.93 -5.74
C LEU A 200 11.78 -2.12 -6.72
N LEU A 201 12.93 -2.77 -6.97
CA LEU A 201 13.00 -3.83 -7.97
C LEU A 201 12.16 -5.07 -7.62
N LEU A 202 12.12 -5.46 -6.33
CA LEU A 202 11.41 -6.66 -5.87
C LEU A 202 9.98 -6.40 -5.42
N GLY A 203 9.60 -5.14 -5.16
CA GLY A 203 8.28 -4.75 -4.66
C GLY A 203 8.01 -5.17 -3.22
N HIS A 204 6.74 -5.37 -2.88
CA HIS A 204 6.30 -5.69 -1.53
C HIS A 204 6.73 -7.11 -1.12
N PRO A 205 7.51 -7.30 -0.02
CA PRO A 205 8.10 -8.59 0.34
C PRO A 205 7.09 -9.63 0.82
N VAL A 206 5.87 -9.21 1.16
CA VAL A 206 4.75 -10.06 1.59
C VAL A 206 3.56 -9.84 0.66
N HIS A 207 3.81 -9.99 -0.64
CA HIS A 207 2.79 -10.00 -1.69
C HIS A 207 3.14 -11.09 -2.70
N PRO A 208 2.20 -11.95 -3.14
CA PRO A 208 2.51 -13.08 -4.02
C PRO A 208 2.96 -12.66 -5.42
N THR A 209 2.50 -11.52 -5.92
CA THR A 209 2.74 -11.06 -7.30
C THR A 209 3.11 -9.57 -7.35
N PRO A 210 4.18 -9.13 -6.65
CA PRO A 210 4.41 -7.70 -6.39
C PRO A 210 4.76 -6.89 -7.64
N LYS A 211 5.20 -7.53 -8.71
CA LYS A 211 5.65 -6.88 -9.95
C LYS A 211 4.83 -7.24 -11.19
N SER A 212 3.76 -8.02 -11.04
CA SER A 212 2.86 -8.29 -12.18
C SER A 212 2.20 -7.01 -12.68
N ARG A 213 2.23 -6.83 -14.00
CA ARG A 213 1.64 -5.71 -14.75
C ARG A 213 1.08 -6.24 -16.07
N GLU A 214 0.05 -7.06 -15.96
CA GLU A 214 -0.57 -7.69 -17.13
C GLU A 214 -1.06 -6.64 -18.14
N GLY A 215 -0.84 -6.91 -19.41
CA GLY A 215 -1.22 -6.03 -20.52
C GLY A 215 -0.12 -5.08 -20.98
N LEU A 216 1.08 -5.07 -20.37
CA LEU A 216 2.24 -4.37 -20.88
C LEU A 216 3.07 -5.27 -21.80
N SER A 217 3.34 -4.80 -23.02
CA SER A 217 4.40 -5.33 -23.87
C SER A 217 5.78 -5.02 -23.27
N GLU A 218 6.83 -5.69 -23.76
CA GLU A 218 8.22 -5.42 -23.29
C GLU A 218 8.64 -3.96 -23.56
N ARG A 219 8.23 -3.38 -24.69
CA ARG A 219 8.50 -1.99 -25.03
C ARG A 219 7.81 -1.05 -24.03
N GLU A 220 6.54 -1.28 -23.75
CA GLU A 220 5.76 -0.49 -22.79
C GLU A 220 6.32 -0.65 -21.37
N ALA A 221 6.72 -1.87 -20.98
CA ALA A 221 7.37 -2.09 -19.69
C ALA A 221 8.65 -1.25 -19.54
N ARG A 222 9.45 -1.10 -20.59
CA ARG A 222 10.65 -0.23 -20.59
C ARG A 222 10.29 1.24 -20.43
N CYS A 223 9.27 1.71 -21.14
CA CYS A 223 8.86 3.11 -21.08
C CYS A 223 8.16 3.48 -19.77
N TYR A 224 7.33 2.57 -19.23
CA TYR A 224 6.41 2.87 -18.16
C TYR A 224 6.80 2.31 -16.78
N SER A 225 7.90 1.57 -16.68
CA SER A 225 8.36 1.02 -15.40
C SER A 225 9.42 1.91 -14.75
N PRO A 226 9.19 2.36 -13.50
CA PRO A 226 10.20 3.10 -12.75
C PRO A 226 11.47 2.28 -12.52
N GLU A 227 11.35 0.96 -12.35
CA GLU A 227 12.48 0.05 -12.14
C GLU A 227 13.45 0.03 -13.32
N LEU A 228 12.95 0.28 -14.54
CA LEU A 228 13.73 0.42 -15.78
C LEU A 228 14.06 1.88 -16.12
N ARG A 229 13.83 2.81 -15.18
CA ARG A 229 14.05 4.25 -15.37
C ARG A 229 13.30 4.80 -16.58
N GLY A 230 12.10 4.28 -16.81
CA GLY A 230 11.23 4.70 -17.90
C GLY A 230 10.91 6.19 -17.84
N SER A 231 10.64 6.74 -19.01
CA SER A 231 10.13 8.10 -19.17
C SER A 231 9.31 8.18 -20.44
N PHE A 232 8.31 9.06 -20.45
CA PHE A 232 7.39 9.22 -21.56
C PHE A 232 6.72 10.59 -21.56
N PRO A 233 6.35 11.15 -22.72
CA PRO A 233 5.49 12.32 -22.79
C PRO A 233 4.07 11.92 -22.36
N LEU A 234 3.32 12.86 -21.80
CA LEU A 234 1.92 12.61 -21.46
C LEU A 234 1.05 12.72 -22.71
N HIS A 235 -0.04 11.95 -22.70
CA HIS A 235 -1.09 12.10 -23.69
C HIS A 235 -2.13 13.11 -23.19
N TRP A 236 -2.63 13.97 -24.08
CA TRP A 236 -3.52 15.05 -23.71
C TRP A 236 -4.85 14.96 -24.43
N LEU A 237 -5.92 15.21 -23.69
CA LEU A 237 -7.27 15.41 -24.26
C LEU A 237 -7.73 16.84 -24.00
N ALA A 238 -8.39 17.47 -24.98
CA ALA A 238 -9.19 18.65 -24.74
C ALA A 238 -10.57 18.22 -24.23
N VAL A 239 -11.00 18.79 -23.11
CA VAL A 239 -12.27 18.50 -22.44
C VAL A 239 -13.17 19.72 -22.54
N ALA A 240 -14.36 19.55 -23.14
CA ALA A 240 -15.35 20.63 -23.25
C ALA A 240 -15.89 21.04 -21.86
N PRO A 241 -16.21 22.33 -21.63
CA PRO A 241 -16.71 22.81 -20.32
C PRO A 241 -17.95 22.08 -19.81
N SER A 242 -18.81 21.61 -20.72
CA SER A 242 -20.08 20.92 -20.38
C SER A 242 -19.92 19.55 -19.74
N VAL A 243 -18.73 18.91 -19.89
CA VAL A 243 -18.42 17.58 -19.34
C VAL A 243 -17.19 17.61 -18.42
N LEU A 244 -16.71 18.82 -18.11
CA LEU A 244 -15.57 19.01 -17.23
C LEU A 244 -16.00 19.03 -15.76
N ALA A 245 -15.45 18.10 -14.97
CA ALA A 245 -15.53 18.13 -13.52
C ALA A 245 -14.16 18.48 -12.93
N THR A 246 -14.13 19.39 -11.97
CA THR A 246 -12.87 19.86 -11.39
C THR A 246 -13.07 20.43 -9.99
N ASP A 247 -12.04 20.36 -9.16
CA ASP A 247 -11.95 21.08 -7.90
C ASP A 247 -10.49 21.51 -7.65
N SER A 248 -10.32 22.67 -7.02
CA SER A 248 -9.01 23.20 -6.67
C SER A 248 -9.04 24.00 -5.38
N ALA A 249 -8.14 23.65 -4.48
CA ALA A 249 -7.73 24.45 -3.33
C ALA A 249 -6.27 24.92 -3.44
N TRP A 250 -5.66 24.76 -4.61
CA TRP A 250 -4.32 25.27 -4.92
C TRP A 250 -4.31 26.78 -4.83
N THR A 251 -3.29 27.32 -4.18
CA THR A 251 -3.12 28.79 -4.07
C THR A 251 -1.70 29.20 -4.38
N GLU A 252 -1.56 30.28 -5.14
CA GLU A 252 -0.28 30.94 -5.39
C GLU A 252 -0.38 32.39 -4.89
N ARG A 253 0.53 32.79 -4.03
CA ARG A 253 0.54 34.15 -3.43
C ARG A 253 -0.83 34.53 -2.83
N GLY A 254 -1.52 33.56 -2.21
CA GLY A 254 -2.84 33.76 -1.59
C GLY A 254 -4.02 33.77 -2.57
N ARG A 255 -3.82 33.59 -3.88
CA ARG A 255 -4.90 33.53 -4.87
C ARG A 255 -5.19 32.10 -5.28
N PRO A 256 -6.47 31.67 -5.38
CA PRO A 256 -6.83 30.37 -5.91
C PRO A 256 -6.39 30.21 -7.37
N VAL A 257 -5.88 29.04 -7.71
CA VAL A 257 -5.51 28.67 -9.09
C VAL A 257 -6.40 27.52 -9.55
N PRO A 258 -7.22 27.69 -10.60
CA PRO A 258 -8.05 26.61 -11.13
C PRO A 258 -7.23 25.43 -11.65
N ALA A 259 -7.74 24.21 -11.51
CA ALA A 259 -7.05 23.00 -11.99
C ALA A 259 -6.78 23.03 -13.51
N PRO A 260 -7.68 23.51 -14.40
CA PRO A 260 -7.38 23.66 -15.82
C PRO A 260 -6.17 24.56 -16.12
N GLN A 261 -5.97 25.61 -15.32
CA GLN A 261 -4.81 26.48 -15.47
C GLN A 261 -3.50 25.78 -15.03
N LEU A 262 -3.58 24.92 -14.02
CA LEU A 262 -2.43 24.11 -13.57
C LEU A 262 -2.02 23.09 -14.64
N THR A 263 -2.98 22.36 -15.20
CA THR A 263 -2.68 21.35 -16.23
C THR A 263 -2.15 21.96 -17.51
N ALA A 264 -2.69 23.11 -17.95
CA ALA A 264 -2.18 23.84 -19.12
C ALA A 264 -0.72 24.28 -18.93
N ARG A 265 -0.34 24.75 -17.73
CA ARG A 265 1.06 25.10 -17.43
C ARG A 265 1.98 23.87 -17.39
N LEU A 266 1.49 22.74 -16.87
CA LEU A 266 2.26 21.49 -16.75
C LEU A 266 2.50 20.80 -18.10
N ALA A 267 1.71 21.12 -19.11
CA ALA A 267 1.91 20.63 -20.47
C ALA A 267 3.21 21.14 -21.11
N GLU A 268 3.68 22.36 -20.71
CA GLU A 268 4.88 23.04 -21.24
C GLU A 268 4.97 23.11 -22.77
N ALA A 269 3.88 22.89 -23.44
CA ALA A 269 3.74 22.95 -24.87
C ALA A 269 2.51 23.77 -25.21
N GLU A 270 2.53 24.44 -26.34
CA GLU A 270 1.35 25.08 -26.87
C GLU A 270 0.41 24.00 -27.39
N LEU A 271 -0.52 23.56 -26.52
CA LEU A 271 -1.54 22.57 -26.89
C LEU A 271 -2.56 23.22 -27.81
N PRO A 272 -3.02 22.53 -28.88
CA PRO A 272 -4.08 23.04 -29.76
C PRO A 272 -5.47 22.94 -29.08
N LEU A 273 -5.61 23.62 -27.93
CA LEU A 273 -6.84 23.64 -27.14
C LEU A 273 -7.89 24.52 -27.82
N PRO A 274 -9.10 24.03 -28.05
CA PRO A 274 -10.23 24.88 -28.42
C PRO A 274 -10.57 25.88 -27.30
N ASP A 275 -11.15 27.01 -27.63
CA ASP A 275 -11.54 28.03 -26.67
C ASP A 275 -12.41 27.43 -25.54
N GLY A 276 -12.05 27.76 -24.32
CA GLY A 276 -12.76 27.33 -23.09
C GLY A 276 -12.56 25.86 -22.71
N HIS A 277 -11.85 25.05 -23.50
CA HIS A 277 -11.56 23.65 -23.16
C HIS A 277 -10.43 23.55 -22.11
N ALA A 278 -10.46 22.48 -21.33
CA ALA A 278 -9.42 22.13 -20.39
C ALA A 278 -8.51 21.04 -20.94
N ALA A 279 -7.21 21.10 -20.62
CA ALA A 279 -6.24 20.05 -20.94
C ALA A 279 -6.28 18.97 -19.86
N LEU A 280 -6.68 17.75 -20.20
CA LEU A 280 -6.61 16.58 -19.34
C LEU A 280 -5.38 15.74 -19.69
N ALA A 281 -4.48 15.57 -18.72
CA ALA A 281 -3.32 14.69 -18.86
C ALA A 281 -3.69 13.24 -18.61
N LEU A 282 -3.26 12.34 -19.49
CA LEU A 282 -3.44 10.90 -19.37
C LEU A 282 -2.11 10.17 -19.52
N HIS A 283 -2.04 8.99 -18.90
CA HIS A 283 -1.01 8.02 -19.23
C HIS A 283 -1.23 7.50 -20.66
N PRO A 284 -0.21 7.41 -21.56
CA PRO A 284 -0.40 6.96 -22.93
C PRO A 284 -1.09 5.59 -23.05
N TRP A 285 -0.79 4.66 -22.16
CA TRP A 285 -1.46 3.37 -22.10
C TRP A 285 -2.95 3.51 -21.76
N GLN A 286 -3.30 4.44 -20.85
CA GLN A 286 -4.68 4.64 -20.39
C GLN A 286 -5.60 5.10 -21.51
N LEU A 287 -5.13 5.99 -22.38
CA LEU A 287 -5.94 6.45 -23.51
C LEU A 287 -6.42 5.28 -24.37
N ARG A 288 -5.52 4.37 -24.74
CA ARG A 288 -5.85 3.18 -25.55
C ARG A 288 -6.93 2.31 -24.89
N GLU A 289 -6.91 2.23 -23.55
CA GLU A 289 -7.89 1.49 -22.77
C GLU A 289 -9.25 2.20 -22.75
N VAL A 290 -9.26 3.51 -22.45
CA VAL A 290 -10.53 4.25 -22.29
C VAL A 290 -11.23 4.54 -23.61
N GLN A 291 -10.52 4.71 -24.73
CA GLN A 291 -11.11 4.92 -26.05
C GLN A 291 -12.05 3.77 -26.49
N ARG A 292 -11.86 2.57 -25.94
CA ARG A 292 -12.70 1.40 -26.23
C ARG A 292 -13.97 1.35 -25.38
N ARG A 293 -14.10 2.24 -24.41
CA ARG A 293 -15.27 2.29 -23.52
C ARG A 293 -16.39 3.08 -24.17
N PRO A 294 -17.64 2.59 -24.11
CA PRO A 294 -18.78 3.24 -24.78
C PRO A 294 -18.96 4.71 -24.39
N GLU A 295 -18.80 5.02 -23.11
CA GLU A 295 -18.97 6.38 -22.59
C GLU A 295 -17.92 7.34 -23.16
N THR A 296 -16.67 6.91 -23.26
CA THR A 296 -15.58 7.72 -23.83
C THR A 296 -15.77 7.88 -25.34
N ALA A 297 -16.14 6.80 -26.07
CA ALA A 297 -16.39 6.85 -27.50
C ALA A 297 -17.51 7.85 -27.83
N ALA A 298 -18.62 7.81 -27.09
CA ALA A 298 -19.73 8.75 -27.28
C ALA A 298 -19.32 10.22 -27.09
N LEU A 299 -18.46 10.52 -26.12
CA LEU A 299 -17.95 11.87 -25.89
C LEU A 299 -16.98 12.33 -26.98
N LEU A 300 -16.17 11.42 -27.52
CA LEU A 300 -15.29 11.70 -28.67
C LEU A 300 -16.12 11.95 -29.95
N ASP A 301 -17.10 11.10 -30.22
CA ASP A 301 -18.00 11.23 -31.40
C ASP A 301 -18.83 12.53 -31.36
N ALA A 302 -19.23 12.95 -30.15
CA ALA A 302 -19.93 14.22 -29.92
C ALA A 302 -19.00 15.45 -29.97
N GLY A 303 -17.69 15.27 -30.12
CA GLY A 303 -16.69 16.35 -30.10
C GLY A 303 -16.51 17.04 -28.75
N LEU A 304 -17.04 16.44 -27.67
CA LEU A 304 -16.90 16.93 -26.28
C LEU A 304 -15.53 16.59 -25.68
N LEU A 305 -14.89 15.56 -26.20
CA LEU A 305 -13.49 15.24 -26.03
C LEU A 305 -12.77 15.32 -27.37
N ARG A 306 -11.54 15.82 -27.37
CA ARG A 306 -10.67 15.79 -28.55
C ARG A 306 -9.30 15.27 -28.19
N ASP A 307 -8.82 14.33 -28.97
CA ASP A 307 -7.47 13.78 -28.84
C ASP A 307 -6.46 14.82 -29.35
N LEU A 308 -5.56 15.24 -28.49
CA LEU A 308 -4.50 16.19 -28.83
C LEU A 308 -3.15 15.50 -29.09
N GLY A 309 -3.04 14.20 -28.75
CA GLY A 309 -1.79 13.46 -28.89
C GLY A 309 -0.84 13.59 -27.68
N GLU A 310 0.37 13.06 -27.88
CA GLU A 310 1.45 13.16 -26.91
C GLU A 310 2.20 14.49 -27.07
N HIS A 311 2.29 15.26 -25.98
CA HIS A 311 2.93 16.56 -25.99
C HIS A 311 3.74 16.82 -24.72
N GLY A 312 4.71 17.75 -24.82
CA GLY A 312 5.51 18.24 -23.73
C GLY A 312 6.75 17.39 -23.44
N THR A 313 7.41 17.71 -22.34
CA THR A 313 8.63 17.04 -21.91
C THR A 313 8.35 15.69 -21.26
N GLN A 314 9.41 14.89 -21.11
CA GLN A 314 9.34 13.55 -20.53
C GLN A 314 9.00 13.60 -19.03
N TRP A 315 8.08 12.73 -18.62
CA TRP A 315 7.74 12.46 -17.23
C TRP A 315 8.25 11.09 -16.80
N HIS A 316 8.69 10.97 -15.56
CA HIS A 316 9.18 9.74 -14.99
C HIS A 316 8.12 9.10 -14.09
N PRO A 317 7.75 7.81 -14.28
CA PRO A 317 6.86 7.13 -13.36
C PRO A 317 7.53 6.95 -11.99
N THR A 318 6.77 7.17 -10.92
CA THR A 318 7.20 6.84 -9.54
C THR A 318 6.92 5.38 -9.22
N SER A 319 7.26 4.93 -8.01
CA SER A 319 7.03 3.55 -7.55
C SER A 319 5.57 3.08 -7.61
N SER A 320 4.62 4.01 -7.69
CA SER A 320 3.19 3.70 -7.90
C SER A 320 2.85 3.39 -9.36
N VAL A 321 3.79 3.59 -10.31
CA VAL A 321 3.66 3.49 -11.77
C VAL A 321 2.81 4.61 -12.38
N ARG A 322 1.65 4.91 -11.78
CA ARG A 322 0.66 5.88 -12.29
C ARG A 322 0.88 7.33 -11.86
N THR A 323 1.66 7.57 -10.81
CA THR A 323 2.08 8.93 -10.46
C THR A 323 3.35 9.24 -11.22
N VAL A 324 3.35 10.34 -11.95
CA VAL A 324 4.49 10.78 -12.74
C VAL A 324 5.12 12.02 -12.13
N TYR A 325 6.43 12.07 -12.19
CA TYR A 325 7.29 13.07 -11.57
C TYR A 325 8.22 13.70 -12.61
N ARG A 326 8.51 14.98 -12.40
CA ARG A 326 9.56 15.74 -13.08
C ARG A 326 10.16 16.72 -12.08
N SER A 327 11.48 16.78 -12.00
CA SER A 327 12.21 17.51 -10.95
C SER A 327 11.96 19.03 -10.96
N ASP A 328 11.73 19.59 -12.13
CA ASP A 328 11.49 21.02 -12.34
C ASP A 328 10.02 21.42 -12.28
N ALA A 329 9.10 20.45 -12.22
CA ALA A 329 7.68 20.73 -12.15
C ALA A 329 7.21 21.03 -10.71
N PRO A 330 6.34 22.02 -10.51
CA PRO A 330 5.80 22.35 -9.19
C PRO A 330 4.81 21.28 -8.68
N ALA A 331 4.39 20.36 -9.54
CA ALA A 331 3.46 19.29 -9.22
C ALA A 331 3.86 17.96 -9.87
N MET A 332 3.48 16.87 -9.21
CA MET A 332 3.37 15.54 -9.77
C MET A 332 1.94 15.34 -10.27
N LEU A 333 1.74 14.43 -11.22
CA LEU A 333 0.41 14.06 -11.68
C LEU A 333 0.13 12.60 -11.32
N LYS A 334 -0.91 12.35 -10.52
CA LYS A 334 -1.40 11.01 -10.22
C LYS A 334 -2.52 10.68 -11.20
N LEU A 335 -2.15 9.97 -12.26
CA LEU A 335 -3.01 9.60 -13.37
C LEU A 335 -3.87 8.38 -13.00
N SER A 336 -5.00 8.20 -13.68
CA SER A 336 -5.65 6.90 -13.75
C SER A 336 -4.88 5.96 -14.68
N LEU A 337 -4.81 4.68 -14.30
CA LEU A 337 -4.16 3.64 -15.08
C LEU A 337 -4.91 2.31 -14.92
N GLY A 338 -5.58 1.85 -15.96
CA GLY A 338 -6.43 0.65 -15.95
C GLY A 338 -5.67 -0.68 -15.80
N LEU A 339 -4.35 -0.63 -15.64
CA LEU A 339 -3.55 -1.81 -15.32
C LEU A 339 -3.87 -2.33 -13.93
N ARG A 340 -4.01 -3.64 -13.83
CA ARG A 340 -4.12 -4.31 -12.55
C ARG A 340 -2.72 -4.50 -11.96
N ILE A 341 -2.43 -3.78 -10.87
CA ILE A 341 -1.17 -3.82 -10.15
C ILE A 341 -1.47 -4.26 -8.72
N THR A 342 -0.82 -5.33 -8.25
CA THR A 342 -1.13 -6.00 -6.98
C THR A 342 -2.60 -6.47 -6.94
N ASN A 343 -3.46 -5.96 -6.10
CA ASN A 343 -4.82 -6.46 -5.89
C ASN A 343 -5.92 -5.63 -6.58
N SER A 344 -5.59 -4.53 -7.29
CA SER A 344 -6.59 -3.66 -7.89
C SER A 344 -6.14 -3.00 -9.19
N ARG A 345 -7.11 -2.55 -9.99
CA ARG A 345 -6.85 -1.57 -11.05
C ARG A 345 -6.46 -0.23 -10.44
N ARG A 346 -5.67 0.55 -11.15
CA ARG A 346 -5.13 1.82 -10.64
C ARG A 346 -5.88 3.03 -11.20
N GLU A 347 -7.18 2.94 -11.38
CA GLU A 347 -8.04 4.08 -11.71
C GLU A 347 -8.45 4.82 -10.43
N ASN A 348 -8.50 6.16 -10.48
CA ASN A 348 -8.97 6.95 -9.35
C ASN A 348 -10.49 6.92 -9.29
N LEU A 349 -11.04 6.82 -8.10
CA LEU A 349 -12.47 6.99 -7.89
C LEU A 349 -12.79 8.47 -7.62
N ARG A 350 -13.96 8.96 -8.04
CA ARG A 350 -14.35 10.35 -7.82
C ARG A 350 -14.27 10.75 -6.34
N LYS A 351 -14.70 9.87 -5.43
CA LYS A 351 -14.61 10.10 -4.00
C LYS A 351 -13.16 10.27 -3.51
N GLU A 352 -12.19 9.64 -4.13
CA GLU A 352 -10.78 9.76 -3.80
C GLU A 352 -10.19 11.09 -4.29
N LEU A 353 -10.65 11.60 -5.43
CA LEU A 353 -10.30 12.92 -5.94
C LEU A 353 -10.79 14.00 -4.96
N HIS A 354 -12.04 13.92 -4.52
CA HIS A 354 -12.58 14.82 -3.49
C HIS A 354 -11.79 14.73 -2.19
N ARG A 355 -11.44 13.53 -1.74
CA ARG A 355 -10.70 13.27 -0.50
C ARG A 355 -9.37 14.01 -0.45
N GLY A 356 -8.60 14.01 -1.53
CA GLY A 356 -7.32 14.72 -1.61
C GLY A 356 -7.47 16.22 -1.35
N VAL A 357 -8.41 16.87 -2.04
CA VAL A 357 -8.65 18.32 -1.89
C VAL A 357 -9.26 18.64 -0.53
N GLU A 358 -10.16 17.79 -0.03
CA GLU A 358 -10.80 17.95 1.28
C GLU A 358 -9.77 17.89 2.41
N VAL A 359 -8.86 16.90 2.40
CA VAL A 359 -7.77 16.81 3.37
C VAL A 359 -6.85 18.04 3.28
N HIS A 360 -6.54 18.52 2.07
CA HIS A 360 -5.76 19.75 1.92
C HIS A 360 -6.46 20.96 2.57
N ARG A 361 -7.78 21.13 2.36
CA ARG A 361 -8.58 22.19 3.00
C ARG A 361 -8.60 22.05 4.52
N LEU A 362 -8.81 20.82 5.01
CA LEU A 362 -8.84 20.51 6.44
C LEU A 362 -7.51 20.86 7.11
N LEU A 363 -6.39 20.51 6.50
CA LEU A 363 -5.07 20.86 7.02
C LEU A 363 -4.85 22.40 7.04
N ARG A 364 -5.38 23.10 6.06
CA ARG A 364 -5.31 24.58 5.99
C ARG A 364 -6.22 25.29 7.00
N SER A 365 -7.21 24.63 7.57
CA SER A 365 -8.08 25.21 8.63
C SER A 365 -7.36 25.47 9.96
N GLY A 366 -6.04 25.30 10.00
CA GLY A 366 -5.20 25.48 11.19
C GLY A 366 -4.61 24.18 11.73
N LEU A 367 -5.13 23.03 11.32
CA LEU A 367 -4.65 21.71 11.77
C LEU A 367 -3.16 21.51 11.44
N ALA A 368 -2.73 21.87 10.21
CA ALA A 368 -1.32 21.77 9.83
C ALA A 368 -0.40 22.60 10.72
N LYS A 369 -0.83 23.80 11.14
CA LYS A 369 -0.04 24.64 12.05
C LYS A 369 0.10 23.99 13.43
N GLN A 370 -0.97 23.38 13.96
CA GLN A 370 -0.94 22.66 15.23
C GLN A 370 -0.01 21.44 15.15
N TRP A 371 -0.12 20.68 14.07
CA TRP A 371 0.72 19.51 13.83
C TRP A 371 2.19 19.87 13.67
N GLN A 372 2.52 20.85 12.84
CA GLN A 372 3.87 21.32 12.63
C GLN A 372 4.49 21.98 13.88
N ALA A 373 3.69 22.59 14.76
CA ALA A 373 4.18 23.09 16.04
C ALA A 373 4.63 21.96 16.98
N ALA A 374 3.93 20.79 16.93
CA ALA A 374 4.31 19.61 17.69
C ALA A 374 5.39 18.77 16.99
N HIS A 375 5.37 18.72 15.66
CA HIS A 375 6.20 17.84 14.82
C HIS A 375 6.69 18.56 13.56
N PRO A 376 7.64 19.49 13.66
CA PRO A 376 8.06 20.36 12.54
C PRO A 376 8.71 19.60 11.38
N GLY A 377 9.24 18.39 11.63
CA GLY A 377 9.90 17.56 10.61
C GLY A 377 8.92 16.77 9.72
N PHE A 378 7.61 16.76 10.04
CA PHE A 378 6.66 15.90 9.32
C PHE A 378 5.54 16.69 8.64
N ASP A 379 5.13 16.27 7.44
CA ASP A 379 3.96 16.81 6.73
C ASP A 379 3.36 15.77 5.78
N ILE A 380 2.27 16.14 5.10
CA ILE A 380 1.63 15.39 4.01
C ILE A 380 2.01 16.04 2.67
N VAL A 381 2.39 15.22 1.69
CA VAL A 381 2.44 15.65 0.28
C VAL A 381 1.02 15.92 -0.18
N ARG A 382 0.70 17.18 -0.47
CA ARG A 382 -0.67 17.65 -0.68
C ARG A 382 -1.20 17.29 -2.05
N ASP A 383 -2.50 16.99 -2.10
CA ASP A 383 -3.26 16.73 -3.32
C ASP A 383 -4.36 17.83 -3.48
N PRO A 384 -3.99 19.09 -3.82
CA PRO A 384 -4.87 20.24 -3.72
C PRO A 384 -5.82 20.45 -4.90
N ALA A 385 -5.68 19.71 -6.00
CA ALA A 385 -6.51 19.93 -7.17
C ALA A 385 -6.66 18.65 -8.00
N TRP A 386 -7.76 18.56 -8.74
CA TRP A 386 -8.00 17.48 -9.70
C TRP A 386 -8.84 17.95 -10.88
N LEU A 387 -8.75 17.18 -11.96
CA LEU A 387 -9.53 17.31 -13.19
C LEU A 387 -10.10 15.95 -13.55
N ALA A 388 -11.34 15.91 -14.04
CA ALA A 388 -11.97 14.67 -14.48
C ALA A 388 -13.07 14.97 -15.51
N VAL A 389 -13.58 13.92 -16.13
CA VAL A 389 -14.65 13.98 -17.13
C VAL A 389 -15.92 13.36 -16.56
N ASP A 390 -17.05 14.00 -16.83
CA ASP A 390 -18.40 13.47 -16.60
C ASP A 390 -19.11 13.23 -17.93
N THR A 391 -20.12 12.36 -17.93
CA THR A 391 -21.09 12.29 -19.02
C THR A 391 -21.96 13.55 -19.04
N LEU A 392 -22.74 13.77 -20.10
CA LEU A 392 -23.70 14.87 -20.15
C LEU A 392 -24.76 14.80 -19.03
N ASP A 393 -25.02 13.60 -18.50
CA ASP A 393 -25.93 13.39 -17.38
C ASP A 393 -25.26 13.61 -16.01
N GLY A 394 -23.98 14.03 -15.98
CA GLY A 394 -23.23 14.33 -14.78
C GLY A 394 -22.66 13.11 -14.05
N ASN A 395 -22.62 11.94 -14.67
CA ASN A 395 -22.00 10.75 -14.09
C ASN A 395 -20.49 10.72 -14.39
N PRO A 396 -19.63 10.37 -13.39
CA PRO A 396 -18.20 10.25 -13.62
C PRO A 396 -17.85 9.21 -14.68
N VAL A 397 -16.93 9.55 -15.59
CA VAL A 397 -16.36 8.62 -16.58
C VAL A 397 -15.07 8.03 -16.00
N PRO A 398 -15.05 6.73 -15.62
CA PRO A 398 -13.89 6.12 -14.97
C PRO A 398 -12.65 6.17 -15.86
N GLY A 399 -11.50 6.51 -15.27
CA GLY A 399 -10.22 6.50 -15.96
C GLY A 399 -9.90 7.75 -16.77
N LEU A 400 -10.83 8.73 -16.85
CA LEU A 400 -10.62 10.05 -17.44
C LEU A 400 -10.49 11.09 -16.33
N ASP A 401 -9.39 11.03 -15.59
CA ASP A 401 -9.14 11.90 -14.45
C ASP A 401 -7.64 12.03 -14.16
N VAL A 402 -7.30 13.10 -13.43
CA VAL A 402 -5.95 13.35 -12.90
C VAL A 402 -6.02 14.08 -11.57
N MET A 403 -5.26 13.61 -10.58
CA MET A 403 -4.97 14.34 -9.34
C MET A 403 -3.67 15.11 -9.50
N ILE A 404 -3.69 16.41 -9.17
CA ILE A 404 -2.55 17.31 -9.19
C ILE A 404 -1.98 17.37 -7.77
N ARG A 405 -0.80 16.79 -7.59
CA ARG A 405 -0.11 16.65 -6.32
C ARG A 405 1.03 17.66 -6.23
N HIS A 406 1.17 18.37 -5.12
CA HIS A 406 2.35 19.20 -4.90
C HIS A 406 3.65 18.40 -5.03
N ASN A 407 4.67 19.01 -5.64
CA ASN A 407 6.03 18.50 -5.60
C ASN A 407 6.83 19.33 -4.60
N PRO A 408 6.99 18.87 -3.34
CA PRO A 408 7.73 19.62 -2.31
C PRO A 408 9.23 19.32 -2.31
N PHE A 409 9.73 18.49 -3.22
CA PHE A 409 11.09 17.98 -3.21
C PHE A 409 11.97 18.68 -4.25
N SER A 410 13.20 18.99 -3.85
CA SER A 410 14.28 19.37 -4.76
C SER A 410 15.12 18.13 -5.13
N PRO A 411 15.84 18.14 -6.26
CA PRO A 411 16.70 17.01 -6.66
C PRO A 411 17.77 16.65 -5.61
N SER A 412 18.18 17.60 -4.77
CA SER A 412 19.18 17.42 -3.71
C SER A 412 18.63 16.88 -2.40
N ASP A 413 17.30 16.84 -2.22
CA ASP A 413 16.70 16.34 -0.99
C ASP A 413 16.86 14.83 -0.91
N ASP A 414 17.47 14.34 0.17
CA ASP A 414 17.60 12.91 0.43
C ASP A 414 16.28 12.36 0.97
N VAL A 415 15.38 12.05 0.05
CA VAL A 415 14.02 11.56 0.32
C VAL A 415 13.84 10.20 -0.28
N SER A 416 13.44 9.23 0.53
CA SER A 416 13.16 7.87 0.08
C SER A 416 11.88 7.35 0.72
N CYS A 417 11.00 6.69 -0.06
CA CYS A 417 9.99 5.90 0.60
C CYS A 417 10.65 4.74 1.36
N VAL A 418 10.10 4.38 2.51
CA VAL A 418 10.66 3.32 3.38
C VAL A 418 10.82 2.01 2.62
N ALA A 419 9.87 1.67 1.73
CA ALA A 419 9.95 0.48 0.89
C ALA A 419 11.21 0.47 0.00
N ALA A 420 11.59 1.62 -0.59
CA ALA A 420 12.81 1.74 -1.41
C ALA A 420 14.09 1.66 -0.56
N LEU A 421 14.03 2.23 0.64
CA LEU A 421 15.15 2.23 1.57
C LEU A 421 15.53 0.81 2.01
N VAL A 422 14.54 -0.06 2.26
CA VAL A 422 14.75 -1.45 2.70
C VAL A 422 14.91 -2.44 1.55
N SER A 423 14.60 -2.06 0.31
CA SER A 423 14.67 -2.92 -0.86
C SER A 423 16.10 -3.33 -1.19
N LEU A 424 16.34 -4.63 -1.38
CA LEU A 424 17.65 -5.15 -1.76
C LEU A 424 18.00 -4.70 -3.19
N ARG A 425 19.24 -4.26 -3.37
CA ARG A 425 19.81 -3.83 -4.66
C ARG A 425 20.73 -4.91 -5.24
N PRO A 426 20.68 -5.19 -6.55
CA PRO A 426 21.61 -6.13 -7.19
C PRO A 426 22.98 -5.47 -7.37
N TYR A 427 24.04 -6.23 -7.13
CA TYR A 427 25.40 -5.79 -7.45
C TYR A 427 25.73 -5.96 -8.93
N PRO A 428 26.63 -5.12 -9.48
CA PRO A 428 27.20 -5.36 -10.80
C PRO A 428 28.04 -6.65 -10.81
N PRO A 429 28.15 -7.35 -11.97
CA PRO A 429 28.84 -8.65 -12.08
C PRO A 429 30.35 -8.62 -11.83
N SER A 430 30.97 -7.44 -11.84
CA SER A 430 32.45 -7.27 -11.93
C SER A 430 33.16 -7.01 -10.62
N ASP A 431 32.44 -6.78 -9.52
CA ASP A 431 33.12 -6.49 -8.27
C ASP A 431 33.38 -7.77 -7.50
N THR A 432 34.59 -8.32 -7.71
CA THR A 432 35.22 -9.20 -6.75
C THR A 432 35.34 -8.45 -5.43
N VAL A 433 34.36 -8.63 -4.57
CA VAL A 433 34.34 -8.04 -3.23
C VAL A 433 35.40 -8.73 -2.39
N ALA A 434 36.59 -8.14 -2.37
CA ALA A 434 37.50 -8.28 -1.26
C ALA A 434 36.84 -7.61 -0.06
N GLY A 435 36.22 -8.36 0.86
CA GLY A 435 35.75 -7.78 2.11
C GLY A 435 34.55 -8.33 2.83
N CYS A 436 33.94 -9.42 2.40
CA CYS A 436 32.98 -10.13 3.26
C CYS A 436 33.63 -11.38 3.86
N SER A 437 34.60 -11.21 4.73
CA SER A 437 35.05 -12.28 5.63
C SER A 437 34.11 -12.33 6.83
N GLU A 438 33.14 -13.24 6.79
CA GLU A 438 32.44 -13.63 8.01
C GLU A 438 33.43 -14.33 8.94
N SER A 439 33.43 -13.94 10.21
CA SER A 439 34.13 -14.63 11.29
C SER A 439 33.65 -16.09 11.33
N GLY A 440 34.47 -17.01 10.78
CA GLY A 440 34.45 -18.43 11.07
C GLY A 440 33.58 -19.35 10.23
N GLY A 441 32.97 -18.90 9.12
CA GLY A 441 32.20 -19.73 8.20
C GLY A 441 32.84 -19.80 6.81
N ALA A 442 32.58 -20.86 6.01
CA ALA A 442 33.01 -20.93 4.64
C ALA A 442 32.58 -19.66 3.88
N PRO A 443 33.49 -19.06 3.05
CA PRO A 443 33.15 -17.80 2.36
C PRO A 443 31.91 -17.99 1.52
N SER A 444 30.87 -17.13 1.76
CA SER A 444 29.70 -17.15 0.91
C SER A 444 30.16 -16.87 -0.53
N ARG A 445 29.80 -17.75 -1.44
CA ARG A 445 30.24 -17.73 -2.84
C ARG A 445 29.72 -16.53 -3.63
N TRP A 446 28.88 -15.70 -3.01
CA TRP A 446 28.12 -14.61 -3.64
C TRP A 446 28.13 -13.34 -2.80
N PRO A 447 28.29 -12.16 -3.41
CA PRO A 447 28.19 -10.89 -2.68
C PRO A 447 26.79 -10.72 -2.09
N CYS A 448 26.69 -10.40 -0.78
CA CYS A 448 25.44 -10.10 -0.12
C CYS A 448 24.77 -8.87 -0.75
N ALA A 449 23.57 -9.02 -1.29
CA ALA A 449 22.78 -7.88 -1.75
C ALA A 449 22.44 -6.97 -0.55
N LYS A 450 22.80 -5.70 -0.64
CA LYS A 450 22.52 -4.69 0.41
C LYS A 450 21.39 -3.76 -0.01
N SER A 451 20.61 -3.30 0.95
CA SER A 451 19.68 -2.19 0.74
C SER A 451 20.38 -0.86 1.01
N ARG A 452 19.72 0.25 0.59
CA ARG A 452 20.19 1.59 0.97
C ARG A 452 20.21 1.78 2.48
N LEU A 453 19.26 1.19 3.22
CA LEU A 453 19.26 1.18 4.69
C LEU A 453 20.57 0.60 5.23
N ALA A 454 20.98 -0.56 4.73
CA ALA A 454 22.23 -1.20 5.16
C ALA A 454 23.45 -0.32 4.83
N GLU A 455 23.50 0.29 3.66
CA GLU A 455 24.59 1.20 3.25
C GLU A 455 24.67 2.43 4.16
N VAL A 456 23.53 3.07 4.44
CA VAL A 456 23.44 4.27 5.30
C VAL A 456 23.89 3.94 6.71
N VAL A 457 23.35 2.89 7.32
CA VAL A 457 23.64 2.52 8.71
C VAL A 457 25.08 2.05 8.89
N THR A 458 25.63 1.29 7.90
CA THR A 458 27.03 0.89 7.91
C THR A 458 27.97 2.11 7.81
N ARG A 459 27.71 3.03 6.87
CA ARG A 459 28.47 4.28 6.72
C ARG A 459 28.44 5.12 8.00
N LEU A 460 27.29 5.21 8.68
CA LEU A 460 27.16 5.90 9.96
C LEU A 460 28.00 5.21 11.07
N ALA A 461 28.00 3.87 11.11
CA ALA A 461 28.81 3.12 12.07
C ALA A 461 30.30 3.37 11.85
N ASP A 462 30.77 3.28 10.59
CA ASP A 462 32.16 3.52 10.21
C ASP A 462 32.60 4.97 10.56
N ARG A 463 31.78 5.98 10.25
CA ARG A 463 32.09 7.40 10.53
C ARG A 463 32.11 7.72 12.02
N THR A 464 31.24 7.09 12.80
CA THR A 464 31.13 7.35 14.26
C THR A 464 32.04 6.47 15.09
N GLY A 465 32.66 5.43 14.49
CA GLY A 465 33.44 4.42 15.22
C GLY A 465 32.62 3.58 16.21
N ARG A 466 31.29 3.54 16.04
CA ARG A 466 30.36 2.87 16.96
C ARG A 466 29.94 1.49 16.42
N PRO A 467 29.60 0.52 17.28
CA PRO A 467 29.07 -0.76 16.86
C PRO A 467 27.83 -0.62 15.97
N LEU A 468 27.77 -1.38 14.87
CA LEU A 468 26.68 -1.35 13.89
C LEU A 468 25.30 -1.45 14.54
N GLY A 469 25.11 -2.42 15.46
CA GLY A 469 23.83 -2.61 16.16
C GLY A 469 23.39 -1.41 17.00
N ALA A 470 24.34 -0.68 17.62
CA ALA A 470 24.05 0.52 18.40
C ALA A 470 23.60 1.68 17.49
N VAL A 471 24.26 1.85 16.34
CA VAL A 471 23.89 2.86 15.34
C VAL A 471 22.54 2.51 14.71
N ALA A 472 22.30 1.24 14.37
CA ALA A 472 21.03 0.76 13.86
C ALA A 472 19.87 1.02 14.82
N ALA A 473 20.07 0.75 16.12
CA ALA A 473 19.06 1.02 17.15
C ALA A 473 18.77 2.52 17.30
N GLU A 474 19.80 3.38 17.32
CA GLU A 474 19.62 4.83 17.36
C GLU A 474 18.89 5.35 16.11
N TRP A 475 19.28 4.87 14.93
CA TRP A 475 18.62 5.21 13.67
C TRP A 475 17.13 4.88 13.71
N PHE A 476 16.79 3.67 14.21
CA PHE A 476 15.41 3.25 14.35
C PHE A 476 14.63 4.09 15.38
N LEU A 477 15.23 4.45 16.51
CA LEU A 477 14.60 5.35 17.50
C LEU A 477 14.31 6.73 16.90
N ARG A 478 15.25 7.30 16.12
CA ARG A 478 15.02 8.56 15.41
C ARG A 478 13.89 8.42 14.39
N TYR A 479 13.79 7.28 13.69
CA TYR A 479 12.68 6.98 12.80
C TYR A 479 11.33 6.99 13.55
N LEU A 480 11.24 6.35 14.71
CA LEU A 480 10.03 6.36 15.52
C LEU A 480 9.61 7.78 15.91
N GLU A 481 10.56 8.61 16.32
CA GLU A 481 10.30 10.00 16.71
C GLU A 481 9.91 10.90 15.54
N GLN A 482 10.62 10.80 14.41
CA GLN A 482 10.45 11.71 13.27
C GLN A 482 9.30 11.32 12.33
N VAL A 483 8.88 10.05 12.36
CA VAL A 483 7.88 9.53 11.42
C VAL A 483 6.66 8.93 12.13
N VAL A 484 6.88 8.01 13.09
CA VAL A 484 5.77 7.27 13.70
C VAL A 484 4.98 8.14 14.68
N ARG A 485 5.69 8.90 15.53
CA ARG A 485 5.04 9.80 16.52
C ARG A 485 4.15 10.85 15.86
N PRO A 486 4.56 11.56 14.77
CA PRO A 486 3.68 12.50 14.07
C PRO A 486 2.43 11.85 13.48
N VAL A 487 2.54 10.64 12.95
CA VAL A 487 1.40 9.89 12.38
C VAL A 487 0.43 9.48 13.49
N LEU A 488 0.93 9.00 14.63
CA LEU A 488 0.12 8.71 15.82
C LEU A 488 -0.56 9.97 16.37
N TRP A 489 0.13 11.10 16.35
CA TRP A 489 -0.43 12.38 16.79
C TRP A 489 -1.63 12.80 15.94
N LEU A 490 -1.55 12.67 14.63
CA LEU A 490 -2.63 13.04 13.72
C LEU A 490 -3.89 12.20 13.95
N ASP A 491 -3.72 10.90 14.16
CA ASP A 491 -4.82 10.01 14.54
C ASP A 491 -5.42 10.39 15.91
N ALA A 492 -4.56 10.53 16.91
CA ALA A 492 -4.99 10.76 18.28
C ALA A 492 -5.64 12.13 18.50
N GLU A 493 -5.06 13.19 17.95
CA GLU A 493 -5.48 14.56 18.21
C GLU A 493 -6.48 15.10 17.19
N ALA A 494 -6.45 14.61 15.94
CA ALA A 494 -7.35 15.03 14.89
C ALA A 494 -8.35 13.95 14.44
N GLY A 495 -8.19 12.69 14.85
CA GLY A 495 -9.04 11.59 14.43
C GLY A 495 -8.82 11.17 12.97
N ILE A 496 -7.61 11.37 12.45
CA ILE A 496 -7.25 11.08 11.05
C ILE A 496 -6.18 9.99 11.04
N ALA A 497 -6.57 8.76 10.80
CA ALA A 497 -5.66 7.64 10.58
C ALA A 497 -5.20 7.60 9.12
N LEU A 498 -3.93 7.27 8.91
CA LEU A 498 -3.29 7.25 7.59
C LEU A 498 -2.96 5.83 7.15
N GLU A 499 -3.10 5.55 5.87
CA GLU A 499 -2.54 4.35 5.23
C GLU A 499 -1.01 4.48 5.10
N ALA A 500 -0.34 4.64 6.25
CA ALA A 500 1.08 4.94 6.34
C ALA A 500 1.96 3.67 6.21
N HIS A 501 1.71 2.85 5.17
CA HIS A 501 2.59 1.74 4.83
C HIS A 501 3.91 2.22 4.23
N GLN A 502 4.89 1.34 4.10
CA GLN A 502 6.26 1.68 3.68
C GLN A 502 6.38 2.46 2.36
N GLN A 503 5.48 2.24 1.39
CA GLN A 503 5.53 2.97 0.11
C GLN A 503 4.95 4.38 0.23
N ASN A 504 3.95 4.59 1.08
CA ASN A 504 3.31 5.89 1.29
C ASN A 504 4.03 6.75 2.32
N THR A 505 5.00 6.19 3.04
CA THR A 505 5.82 6.89 4.04
C THR A 505 7.17 7.22 3.43
N LEU A 506 7.44 8.51 3.28
CA LEU A 506 8.70 9.06 2.79
C LEU A 506 9.53 9.52 3.98
N LEU A 507 10.79 9.09 4.03
CA LEU A 507 11.75 9.46 5.05
C LEU A 507 12.73 10.49 4.48
N LEU A 508 12.97 11.56 5.23
CA LEU A 508 13.98 12.54 4.95
C LEU A 508 15.23 12.24 5.80
N LEU A 509 16.36 12.18 5.13
CA LEU A 509 17.66 11.98 5.77
C LEU A 509 18.47 13.28 5.74
N ASP A 510 19.27 13.50 6.78
CA ASP A 510 20.29 14.55 6.74
C ASP A 510 21.49 14.13 5.89
N ALA A 511 22.46 15.04 5.74
CA ALA A 511 23.68 14.80 4.96
C ALA A 511 24.51 13.60 5.48
N ASP A 512 24.34 13.23 6.74
CA ASP A 512 25.00 12.08 7.34
C ASP A 512 24.26 10.77 7.10
N GLY A 513 22.94 10.83 6.93
CA GLY A 513 22.04 9.71 6.74
C GLY A 513 21.14 9.42 7.95
N TRP A 514 21.04 10.33 8.93
CA TRP A 514 20.11 10.19 10.03
C TRP A 514 18.68 10.63 9.66
N PRO A 515 17.63 9.97 10.20
CA PRO A 515 16.26 10.44 10.09
C PRO A 515 16.06 11.83 10.68
N THR A 516 15.56 12.79 9.89
CA THR A 516 15.28 14.17 10.31
C THR A 516 13.85 14.59 10.11
N GLY A 517 13.08 13.81 9.39
CA GLY A 517 11.66 14.10 9.15
C GLY A 517 11.02 13.11 8.23
N GLY A 518 9.76 13.32 7.93
CA GLY A 518 9.00 12.43 7.05
C GLY A 518 7.90 13.15 6.29
N ARG A 519 7.38 12.47 5.29
CA ARG A 519 6.16 12.86 4.57
C ARG A 519 5.27 11.65 4.39
N TYR A 520 3.98 11.85 4.55
CA TYR A 520 2.99 10.90 4.05
C TYR A 520 2.53 11.34 2.66
N ARG A 521 2.25 10.40 1.79
CA ARG A 521 1.63 10.65 0.48
C ARG A 521 0.52 9.66 0.23
N ASP A 522 -0.55 10.06 -0.25
CA ASP A 522 -1.65 9.44 -1.00
C ASP A 522 -2.95 10.22 -0.75
N ASN A 523 -3.89 10.12 -1.70
CA ASN A 523 -5.23 10.69 -1.57
C ASN A 523 -6.31 9.61 -1.29
N GLN A 524 -5.94 8.34 -1.27
CA GLN A 524 -6.86 7.22 -1.06
C GLN A 524 -6.94 6.80 0.41
N GLY A 525 -5.80 6.79 1.09
CA GLY A 525 -5.60 6.16 2.38
C GLY A 525 -5.79 7.11 3.59
N TYR A 526 -6.93 7.77 3.67
CA TYR A 526 -7.35 8.50 4.85
C TYR A 526 -8.58 7.84 5.46
N TYR A 527 -8.57 7.67 6.79
CA TYR A 527 -9.69 7.14 7.56
C TYR A 527 -10.02 8.15 8.67
N PHE A 528 -11.17 8.85 8.55
CA PHE A 528 -11.65 9.75 9.57
C PHE A 528 -12.48 8.96 10.56
N ARG A 529 -12.13 9.07 11.86
CA ARG A 529 -12.83 8.36 12.92
C ARG A 529 -14.24 8.93 13.10
N GLU A 530 -15.24 8.05 13.12
CA GLU A 530 -16.63 8.48 13.32
C GLU A 530 -16.80 9.22 14.65
N SER A 531 -16.13 8.81 15.72
CA SER A 531 -16.13 9.47 17.02
C SER A 531 -15.63 10.92 16.99
N ARG A 532 -14.91 11.31 15.94
CA ARG A 532 -14.31 12.65 15.78
C ARG A 532 -15.03 13.50 14.73
N ARG A 533 -16.15 13.01 14.18
CA ARG A 533 -16.93 13.71 13.14
C ARG A 533 -17.25 15.14 13.50
N ALA A 534 -17.80 15.38 14.69
CA ALA A 534 -18.18 16.72 15.11
C ALA A 534 -17.00 17.70 15.17
N GLU A 535 -15.83 17.24 15.62
CA GLU A 535 -14.61 18.05 15.67
C GLU A 535 -14.09 18.38 14.26
N LEU A 536 -14.14 17.41 13.35
CA LEU A 536 -13.70 17.60 11.96
C LEU A 536 -14.67 18.49 11.18
N GLU A 537 -15.97 18.34 11.38
CA GLU A 537 -16.99 19.22 10.79
C GLU A 537 -16.91 20.65 11.32
N ALA A 538 -16.56 20.84 12.59
CA ALA A 538 -16.32 22.18 13.14
C ALA A 538 -15.11 22.87 12.47
N ARG A 539 -14.09 22.09 12.02
CA ARG A 539 -12.93 22.60 11.29
C ARG A 539 -13.21 22.87 9.81
N LEU A 540 -13.98 21.98 9.18
CA LEU A 540 -14.34 22.06 7.78
C LEU A 540 -15.78 21.58 7.59
N PRO A 541 -16.77 22.50 7.56
CA PRO A 541 -18.17 22.13 7.36
C PRO A 541 -18.40 21.34 6.08
N GLY A 542 -19.10 20.21 6.20
CA GLY A 542 -19.39 19.30 5.08
C GLY A 542 -18.26 18.32 4.75
N VAL A 543 -17.25 18.21 5.59
CA VAL A 543 -16.16 17.21 5.43
C VAL A 543 -16.73 15.78 5.39
N GLY A 544 -16.22 14.95 4.49
CA GLY A 544 -16.67 13.56 4.29
C GLY A 544 -17.87 13.40 3.38
N ARG A 545 -18.58 14.48 3.00
CA ARG A 545 -19.83 14.40 2.23
C ARG A 545 -19.63 13.80 0.82
N HIS A 546 -18.53 14.11 0.18
CA HIS A 546 -18.23 13.65 -1.19
C HIS A 546 -17.08 12.64 -1.24
N SER A 547 -16.32 12.52 -0.17
CA SER A 547 -15.11 11.70 -0.09
C SER A 547 -15.32 10.32 0.55
N ASP A 548 -16.45 10.11 1.25
CA ASP A 548 -16.76 8.85 1.95
C ASP A 548 -15.56 8.40 2.82
N THR A 549 -15.07 9.34 3.67
CA THR A 549 -13.81 9.14 4.41
C THR A 549 -14.04 8.68 5.84
N PHE A 550 -15.24 8.94 6.40
CA PHE A 550 -15.59 8.50 7.75
C PHE A 550 -15.81 7.00 7.83
N VAL A 551 -15.19 6.38 8.82
CA VAL A 551 -15.34 4.96 9.13
C VAL A 551 -15.51 4.76 10.63
N SER A 552 -16.04 3.61 11.06
CA SER A 552 -16.10 3.29 12.49
C SER A 552 -14.68 3.25 13.08
N ASP A 553 -14.57 3.52 14.37
CA ASP A 553 -13.27 3.56 15.06
C ASP A 553 -12.57 2.18 15.01
N GLU A 554 -13.33 1.08 15.02
CA GLU A 554 -12.81 -0.28 14.89
C GLU A 554 -12.17 -0.52 13.52
N VAL A 555 -12.81 -0.04 12.44
CA VAL A 555 -12.25 -0.13 11.08
C VAL A 555 -10.99 0.72 10.97
N ALA A 556 -11.00 1.94 11.54
CA ALA A 556 -9.81 2.79 11.57
C ALA A 556 -8.66 2.10 12.33
N ASP A 557 -8.93 1.49 13.50
CA ASP A 557 -7.93 0.77 14.29
C ASP A 557 -7.37 -0.45 13.56
N GLU A 558 -8.21 -1.26 12.91
CA GLU A 558 -7.74 -2.41 12.12
C GLU A 558 -6.84 -1.98 10.97
N ARG A 559 -7.26 -0.97 10.18
CA ARG A 559 -6.48 -0.45 9.06
C ARG A 559 -5.17 0.18 9.51
N PHE A 560 -5.23 1.01 10.54
CA PHE A 560 -4.07 1.71 11.06
C PHE A 560 -3.05 0.75 11.70
N THR A 561 -3.53 -0.27 12.45
CA THR A 561 -2.69 -1.37 12.96
C THR A 561 -1.95 -2.06 11.82
N TYR A 562 -2.65 -2.43 10.74
CA TYR A 562 -2.01 -3.09 9.62
C TYR A 562 -0.99 -2.20 8.91
N TYR A 563 -1.38 -0.98 8.53
CA TYR A 563 -0.52 -0.14 7.70
C TYR A 563 0.66 0.44 8.46
N LEU A 564 0.43 1.05 9.63
CA LEU A 564 1.49 1.68 10.41
C LEU A 564 2.31 0.66 11.21
N ALA A 565 1.66 -0.22 11.99
CA ALA A 565 2.41 -1.12 12.85
C ALA A 565 2.97 -2.32 12.06
N ILE A 566 2.12 -3.11 11.38
CA ILE A 566 2.57 -4.38 10.77
C ILE A 566 3.40 -4.11 9.50
N ASN A 567 2.85 -3.37 8.54
CA ASN A 567 3.54 -3.16 7.27
C ASN A 567 4.75 -2.23 7.41
N ASN A 568 4.58 -1.10 8.09
CA ASN A 568 5.63 -0.10 8.18
C ASN A 568 6.67 -0.47 9.25
N VAL A 569 6.32 -0.40 10.55
CA VAL A 569 7.29 -0.49 11.64
C VAL A 569 7.84 -1.92 11.78
N LEU A 570 6.97 -2.95 11.89
CA LEU A 570 7.42 -4.33 11.99
C LEU A 570 8.13 -4.79 10.70
N GLY A 571 7.67 -4.32 9.53
CA GLY A 571 8.37 -4.56 8.27
C GLY A 571 9.78 -3.94 8.22
N LEU A 572 9.97 -2.73 8.82
CA LEU A 572 11.28 -2.11 8.95
C LEU A 572 12.18 -2.87 9.93
N ILE A 573 11.65 -3.29 11.09
CA ILE A 573 12.37 -4.14 12.05
C ILE A 573 12.85 -5.42 11.36
N GLY A 574 11.96 -6.09 10.63
CA GLY A 574 12.31 -7.29 9.89
C GLY A 574 13.36 -7.07 8.80
N ALA A 575 13.38 -5.89 8.17
CA ALA A 575 14.42 -5.53 7.22
C ALA A 575 15.79 -5.37 7.90
N PHE A 576 15.84 -4.79 9.10
CA PHE A 576 17.06 -4.73 9.90
C PHE A 576 17.58 -6.13 10.28
N GLY A 577 16.70 -7.01 10.77
CA GLY A 577 17.07 -8.37 11.19
C GLY A 577 17.47 -9.26 10.03
N SER A 578 16.66 -9.33 8.97
CA SER A 578 16.92 -10.18 7.80
C SER A 578 18.19 -9.79 7.03
N GLN A 579 18.66 -8.54 7.19
CA GLN A 579 19.93 -8.04 6.65
C GLN A 579 21.07 -8.06 7.69
N ARG A 580 20.83 -8.64 8.89
CA ARG A 580 21.82 -8.79 9.97
C ARG A 580 22.46 -7.47 10.44
N LEU A 581 21.69 -6.37 10.40
CA LEU A 581 22.15 -5.07 10.88
C LEU A 581 22.05 -4.94 12.40
N VAL A 582 21.02 -5.55 12.98
CA VAL A 582 20.75 -5.61 14.43
C VAL A 582 19.76 -6.74 14.72
N ASP A 583 19.75 -7.24 15.96
CA ASP A 583 18.75 -8.21 16.42
C ASP A 583 17.35 -7.59 16.46
N GLU A 584 16.37 -8.25 15.83
CA GLU A 584 14.96 -7.81 15.83
C GLU A 584 14.40 -7.69 17.25
N GLN A 585 14.80 -8.54 18.18
CA GLN A 585 14.32 -8.49 19.58
C GLN A 585 14.68 -7.17 20.26
N LEU A 586 15.87 -6.63 19.98
CA LEU A 586 16.28 -5.33 20.48
C LEU A 586 15.37 -4.21 19.95
N LEU A 587 15.05 -4.24 18.66
CA LEU A 587 14.18 -3.23 18.03
C LEU A 587 12.72 -3.40 18.43
N LEU A 588 12.23 -4.63 18.63
CA LEU A 588 10.90 -4.89 19.18
C LEU A 588 10.78 -4.34 20.61
N ALA A 589 11.79 -4.54 21.45
CA ALA A 589 11.83 -3.97 22.79
C ALA A 589 11.85 -2.43 22.76
N ALA A 590 12.62 -1.84 21.83
CA ALA A 590 12.66 -0.38 21.62
C ALA A 590 11.30 0.16 21.17
N PHE A 591 10.64 -0.52 20.24
CA PHE A 591 9.29 -0.12 19.79
C PHE A 591 8.25 -0.27 20.90
N ARG A 592 8.28 -1.36 21.66
CA ARG A 592 7.42 -1.55 22.82
C ARG A 592 7.58 -0.43 23.84
N ARG A 593 8.82 -0.05 24.17
CA ARG A 593 9.12 1.07 25.06
C ARG A 593 8.56 2.39 24.52
N PHE A 594 8.79 2.69 23.25
CA PHE A 594 8.25 3.88 22.57
C PHE A 594 6.71 3.94 22.67
N LEU A 595 6.01 2.83 22.39
CA LEU A 595 4.55 2.76 22.52
C LEU A 595 4.10 2.99 23.96
N GLY A 596 4.81 2.44 24.97
CA GLY A 596 4.55 2.68 26.38
C GLY A 596 4.70 4.15 26.77
N GLU A 597 5.74 4.83 26.27
CA GLU A 597 5.95 6.26 26.49
C GLU A 597 4.83 7.10 25.84
N VAL A 598 4.40 6.74 24.63
CA VAL A 598 3.27 7.41 23.95
C VAL A 598 1.95 7.20 24.69
N ALA A 599 1.72 5.99 25.24
CA ALA A 599 0.46 5.64 25.91
C ALA A 599 0.27 6.32 27.27
N VAL A 600 1.37 6.56 28.03
CA VAL A 600 1.29 6.99 29.44
C VAL A 600 2.11 8.24 29.78
N GLY A 601 2.93 8.74 28.86
CA GLY A 601 3.84 9.86 29.10
C GLY A 601 3.13 11.21 29.28
N PRO A 602 3.88 12.29 29.62
CA PRO A 602 3.32 13.64 29.79
C PRO A 602 2.60 14.17 28.56
N ALA A 603 3.03 13.74 27.37
CA ALA A 603 2.41 14.04 26.08
C ALA A 603 1.49 12.90 25.61
N ARG A 604 0.73 12.31 26.56
CA ARG A 604 -0.21 11.23 26.26
C ARG A 604 -1.16 11.62 25.13
N LEU A 605 -1.18 10.80 24.10
CA LEU A 605 -2.09 10.94 23.00
C LEU A 605 -3.45 10.29 23.31
N ARG A 606 -4.53 10.83 22.74
CA ARG A 606 -5.90 10.34 22.93
C ARG A 606 -6.24 9.09 22.10
N SER A 607 -5.25 8.37 21.56
CA SER A 607 -5.46 7.15 20.78
C SER A 607 -5.40 5.90 21.64
N SER A 608 -6.26 4.93 21.36
CA SER A 608 -6.24 3.58 21.94
C SER A 608 -5.21 2.68 21.29
N LEU A 609 -4.70 3.03 20.11
CA LEU A 609 -3.83 2.18 19.30
C LEU A 609 -2.52 1.76 20.00
N PRO A 610 -1.76 2.64 20.68
CA PRO A 610 -0.56 2.20 21.40
C PRO A 610 -0.84 1.14 22.45
N THR A 611 -1.90 1.31 23.25
CA THR A 611 -2.33 0.33 24.26
C THR A 611 -2.78 -0.97 23.59
N HIS A 612 -3.57 -0.89 22.51
CA HIS A 612 -3.99 -2.08 21.76
C HIS A 612 -2.79 -2.89 21.25
N LEU A 613 -1.79 -2.22 20.68
CA LEU A 613 -0.56 -2.89 20.20
C LEU A 613 0.25 -3.54 21.32
N LEU A 614 0.24 -2.94 22.53
CA LEU A 614 0.95 -3.47 23.69
C LEU A 614 0.24 -4.66 24.34
N ASP A 615 -1.09 -4.63 24.39
CA ASP A 615 -1.88 -5.55 25.22
C ASP A 615 -2.51 -6.70 24.44
N SER A 616 -2.79 -6.52 23.15
CA SER A 616 -3.39 -7.59 22.35
C SER A 616 -2.42 -8.74 22.11
N PRO A 617 -2.79 -10.00 22.40
CA PRO A 617 -1.94 -11.16 22.09
C PRO A 617 -1.84 -11.43 20.59
N VAL A 618 -2.76 -10.90 19.81
CA VAL A 618 -2.86 -11.13 18.38
C VAL A 618 -3.16 -9.81 17.66
N LEU A 619 -2.78 -9.71 16.38
CA LEU A 619 -3.05 -8.58 15.53
C LEU A 619 -3.81 -9.01 14.27
N ARG A 620 -4.73 -8.17 13.80
CA ARG A 620 -5.40 -8.35 12.52
C ARG A 620 -4.46 -7.93 11.39
N CYS A 621 -4.20 -8.84 10.47
CA CYS A 621 -3.25 -8.65 9.38
C CYS A 621 -3.91 -8.94 8.04
N LYS A 622 -3.71 -8.07 7.06
CA LYS A 622 -4.18 -8.29 5.69
C LYS A 622 -3.46 -9.47 5.04
N ALA A 623 -4.23 -10.39 4.49
CA ALA A 623 -3.77 -11.62 3.84
C ALA A 623 -3.73 -11.41 2.32
N ASN A 624 -2.57 -11.04 1.78
CA ASN A 624 -2.43 -10.68 0.36
C ASN A 624 -2.57 -11.90 -0.57
N LEU A 625 -2.10 -13.07 -0.16
CA LEU A 625 -2.22 -14.30 -0.93
C LEU A 625 -3.69 -14.79 -0.93
N LEU A 626 -4.33 -14.87 0.23
CA LEU A 626 -5.74 -15.28 0.33
C LEU A 626 -6.66 -14.28 -0.39
N THR A 627 -6.46 -12.98 -0.23
CA THR A 627 -7.19 -11.95 -0.99
C THR A 627 -7.12 -12.23 -2.49
N ARG A 628 -5.93 -12.57 -2.98
CA ARG A 628 -5.72 -12.89 -4.38
C ARG A 628 -6.38 -14.20 -4.81
N LEU A 629 -6.27 -15.24 -3.98
CA LEU A 629 -6.88 -16.55 -4.24
C LEU A 629 -8.41 -16.49 -4.27
N HIS A 630 -9.01 -15.60 -3.47
CA HIS A 630 -10.45 -15.32 -3.49
C HIS A 630 -10.89 -14.38 -4.62
N GLY A 631 -9.98 -13.88 -5.45
CA GLY A 631 -10.29 -13.00 -6.59
C GLY A 631 -10.82 -11.62 -6.20
N LEU A 632 -10.60 -11.18 -4.96
CA LEU A 632 -11.09 -9.89 -4.48
C LEU A 632 -10.35 -8.73 -5.14
N ASP A 633 -11.09 -7.65 -5.42
CA ASP A 633 -10.56 -6.38 -5.91
C ASP A 633 -10.78 -5.30 -4.86
N GLU A 634 -9.69 -4.67 -4.43
CA GLU A 634 -9.69 -3.67 -3.34
C GLU A 634 -10.41 -2.37 -3.68
N LEU A 635 -10.84 -2.17 -4.93
CA LEU A 635 -11.63 -1.02 -5.36
C LEU A 635 -13.14 -1.30 -5.41
N ILE A 636 -13.55 -2.57 -5.28
CA ILE A 636 -14.94 -2.99 -5.46
C ILE A 636 -15.56 -3.37 -4.12
N GLY A 637 -16.73 -2.84 -3.83
CA GLY A 637 -17.53 -3.17 -2.65
C GLY A 637 -17.22 -2.33 -1.40
N PRO A 638 -17.88 -2.65 -0.28
CA PRO A 638 -17.62 -2.02 1.02
C PRO A 638 -16.21 -2.30 1.53
N ILE A 639 -15.65 -1.37 2.32
CA ILE A 639 -14.25 -1.42 2.82
C ILE A 639 -13.93 -2.73 3.56
N ASP A 640 -14.87 -3.28 4.30
CA ASP A 640 -14.74 -4.51 5.09
C ASP A 640 -14.70 -5.80 4.25
N THR A 641 -15.18 -5.76 3.01
CA THR A 641 -15.21 -6.91 2.08
C THR A 641 -14.12 -6.91 1.02
N GLN A 642 -13.31 -5.86 0.92
CA GLN A 642 -12.30 -5.68 -0.13
C GLN A 642 -11.06 -6.57 0.01
N SER A 643 -10.77 -7.09 1.20
CA SER A 643 -9.57 -7.89 1.49
C SER A 643 -9.83 -8.93 2.57
N VAL A 644 -9.13 -10.05 2.49
CA VAL A 644 -9.10 -11.04 3.55
C VAL A 644 -8.16 -10.57 4.67
N TYR A 645 -8.61 -10.65 5.92
CA TYR A 645 -7.81 -10.41 7.11
C TYR A 645 -7.67 -11.70 7.93
N VAL A 646 -6.46 -11.99 8.33
CA VAL A 646 -6.12 -13.10 9.24
C VAL A 646 -5.64 -12.57 10.58
N THR A 647 -5.61 -13.43 11.57
CA THR A 647 -5.03 -13.13 12.89
C THR A 647 -3.62 -13.68 12.96
N ILE A 648 -2.65 -12.84 13.33
CA ILE A 648 -1.25 -13.23 13.55
C ILE A 648 -0.88 -13.04 15.02
N ALA A 649 0.09 -13.80 15.52
CA ALA A 649 0.68 -13.55 16.84
C ALA A 649 1.31 -12.16 16.89
N ASN A 650 1.14 -11.46 18.01
CA ASN A 650 1.72 -10.13 18.20
C ASN A 650 3.19 -10.23 18.60
N PRO A 651 4.15 -9.83 17.75
CA PRO A 651 5.58 -9.96 18.05
C PRO A 651 6.07 -9.04 19.17
N LEU A 652 5.25 -8.10 19.64
CA LEU A 652 5.57 -7.23 20.78
C LEU A 652 5.32 -7.90 22.14
N ARG A 653 4.72 -9.08 22.17
CA ARG A 653 4.37 -9.78 23.42
C ARG A 653 5.33 -10.89 23.83
N PHE A 654 6.42 -11.09 23.12
CA PHE A 654 7.44 -12.11 23.38
C PHE A 654 8.68 -11.55 24.03
#